data_3f66a4e40d306696b188ec087fc47e6d
#
_entry.id   3f66a4e40d306696b188ec087fc47e6d
#
_cell.length_a   1.000
_cell.length_b   1.000
_cell.length_c   1.000
_cell.angle_alpha   90.00
_cell.angle_beta   90.00
_cell.angle_gamma   90.00
#
_symmetry.space_group_name_H-M   'P 1'
#
loop_
_entity.id
_entity.type
_entity.pdbx_description
1 polymer ?
#
loop_
_entity_poly.entity_id
_entity_poly.type
_entity_poly.pdbx_seq_one_letter_code
_entity_poly.pdbx_strand_id
1 'polypeptide(L)'
;MHKTLGRLDAQFTPQTRLSARVSYFNNVFFAGGGATQHPSAAGSRHRSTPQYNATLTQVLSNRSVNEIRVGGTNYERLDQPSVRWKGREFPYHPVGAGNSPVIQLQGYTIGANTLNIFQHTQTVRDDYTTAYDWAGRHDVKIGGEYFRFQADFRWCNRCMGEIDARLGRPPATLESLFPVWNDASTWILQPLTPLTSQVFHAISDTEHRYNIVRHLFGGWIQDDWRMGSRVTLNLGLRYDWDSNAHSEKLELRPFLPGNLPHDNNNVAPRVGVNVRLDDRTVLRGGYGLFFAFSPNDGVQQSYSMAHRFEYQIANNGRPDFVPNWFGPGASGDGEFGGPRPSWEASLALACDLNGNRPGCIRRAIAQEINYPGRRTPYSHQASVGVQHQFAETMSFEANYVHTAGRLEETVHNANLSYNPATGANYPFSDLSRRPFPEWGIVLLEYLEGYSDYHGTDLTFTKRFSDRWQATATYTLGFFKDGLPVRPQWFLGPDGIMARRPVGFPLAPDMGGDYSYAGAFFGGGAGASGDQRHRAVLNGVWDVGVGFQVSGIYFYGSGERFATNTGVDRRNEGSNAASELRLRADGSIAPRAAIVGEPIHRFDLRLQKRVTVARVTIDGLFEVFNLFNHENFGAYTTIESSPLYGRPSFNGNVAYQPRMLQLGFRVGF
;
A
#
# COMPACT_ATOMS: atom_id res chain seq x y z
N MET A 1 -18.18 9.06 -13.91
CA MET A 1 -17.24 7.99 -14.31
C MET A 1 -17.60 7.56 -15.73
N HIS A 2 -16.62 7.55 -16.64
CA HIS A 2 -16.77 7.09 -18.02
C HIS A 2 -15.77 5.98 -18.30
N LYS A 3 -16.24 4.92 -18.95
CA LYS A 3 -15.40 3.82 -19.43
C LYS A 3 -15.71 3.55 -20.89
N THR A 4 -14.69 3.50 -21.72
CA THR A 4 -14.80 3.16 -23.14
C THR A 4 -13.82 2.05 -23.46
N LEU A 5 -14.25 1.10 -24.26
CA LEU A 5 -13.43 -0.03 -24.70
C LEU A 5 -13.65 -0.23 -26.21
N GLY A 6 -12.56 -0.26 -26.97
CA GLY A 6 -12.51 -0.68 -28.35
C GLY A 6 -11.63 -1.94 -28.51
N ARG A 7 -12.06 -2.88 -29.35
CA ARG A 7 -11.28 -4.07 -29.70
C ARG A 7 -11.33 -4.31 -31.19
N LEU A 8 -10.19 -4.64 -31.77
CA LEU A 8 -10.02 -5.07 -33.15
C LEU A 8 -9.33 -6.43 -33.16
N ASP A 9 -9.92 -7.37 -33.86
CA ASP A 9 -9.30 -8.67 -34.16
C ASP A 9 -9.17 -8.80 -35.68
N ALA A 10 -7.94 -9.07 -36.17
CA ALA A 10 -7.63 -9.22 -37.58
C ALA A 10 -6.90 -10.55 -37.80
N GLN A 11 -7.44 -11.39 -38.65
CA GLN A 11 -6.81 -12.62 -39.10
C GLN A 11 -6.14 -12.36 -40.44
N PHE A 12 -4.80 -12.24 -40.46
CA PHE A 12 -4.04 -11.96 -41.69
C PHE A 12 -3.86 -13.21 -42.53
N THR A 13 -3.58 -14.34 -41.86
CA THR A 13 -3.50 -15.67 -42.43
C THR A 13 -4.12 -16.68 -41.46
N PRO A 14 -4.38 -17.93 -41.85
CA PRO A 14 -4.82 -18.96 -40.91
C PRO A 14 -3.89 -19.11 -39.68
N GLN A 15 -2.62 -18.74 -39.84
CA GLN A 15 -1.58 -18.86 -38.81
C GLN A 15 -1.25 -17.54 -38.09
N THR A 16 -1.70 -16.39 -38.59
CA THR A 16 -1.28 -15.08 -38.06
C THR A 16 -2.49 -14.23 -37.71
N ARG A 17 -2.62 -13.92 -36.43
CA ARG A 17 -3.73 -13.11 -35.87
C ARG A 17 -3.18 -11.92 -35.08
N LEU A 18 -3.77 -10.75 -35.29
CA LEU A 18 -3.58 -9.56 -34.46
C LEU A 18 -4.84 -9.32 -33.65
N SER A 19 -4.68 -9.10 -32.34
CA SER A 19 -5.74 -8.59 -31.46
C SER A 19 -5.25 -7.28 -30.86
N ALA A 20 -5.96 -6.18 -31.09
CA ALA A 20 -5.65 -4.88 -30.53
C ALA A 20 -6.82 -4.40 -29.63
N ARG A 21 -6.49 -3.77 -28.52
CA ARG A 21 -7.46 -3.24 -27.57
C ARG A 21 -7.03 -1.85 -27.12
N VAL A 22 -7.99 -0.93 -27.09
CA VAL A 22 -7.83 0.39 -26.49
C VAL A 22 -8.93 0.56 -25.45
N SER A 23 -8.57 1.03 -24.28
CA SER A 23 -9.53 1.38 -23.23
C SER A 23 -9.23 2.74 -22.64
N TYR A 24 -10.27 3.44 -22.28
CA TYR A 24 -10.19 4.74 -21.63
C TYR A 24 -11.05 4.73 -20.38
N PHE A 25 -10.45 5.09 -19.27
CA PHE A 25 -11.14 5.29 -18.01
C PHE A 25 -10.97 6.75 -17.58
N ASN A 26 -12.09 7.40 -17.23
CA ASN A 26 -12.09 8.74 -16.68
C ASN A 26 -13.06 8.80 -15.47
N ASN A 27 -12.57 9.33 -14.37
CA ASN A 27 -13.35 9.48 -13.15
C ASN A 27 -13.03 10.81 -12.48
N VAL A 28 -14.05 11.57 -12.16
CA VAL A 28 -13.97 12.76 -11.30
C VAL A 28 -14.80 12.48 -10.05
N PHE A 29 -14.20 12.63 -8.90
CA PHE A 29 -14.88 12.45 -7.62
C PHE A 29 -14.37 13.44 -6.59
N PHE A 30 -15.19 13.72 -5.59
CA PHE A 30 -14.81 14.54 -4.47
C PHE A 30 -14.00 13.70 -3.48
N ALA A 31 -12.81 14.18 -3.11
CA ALA A 31 -11.89 13.50 -2.22
C ALA A 31 -11.66 14.34 -0.97
N GLY A 32 -11.60 13.69 0.19
CA GLY A 32 -11.52 14.36 1.49
C GLY A 32 -12.89 14.84 1.98
N GLY A 33 -12.90 15.53 3.11
CA GLY A 33 -14.11 15.93 3.81
C GLY A 33 -14.59 14.84 4.78
N GLY A 34 -15.59 15.18 5.57
CA GLY A 34 -16.15 14.31 6.61
C GLY A 34 -16.08 14.93 7.99
N ALA A 35 -16.50 14.18 9.02
CA ALA A 35 -16.62 14.70 10.38
C ALA A 35 -15.30 15.16 11.03
N THR A 36 -14.16 14.68 10.51
CA THR A 36 -12.82 14.98 11.03
C THR A 36 -12.02 15.96 10.17
N GLN A 37 -12.66 16.56 9.15
CA GLN A 37 -11.99 17.44 8.21
C GLN A 37 -12.84 18.67 7.89
N HIS A 38 -12.20 19.83 7.89
CA HIS A 38 -12.81 21.07 7.40
C HIS A 38 -13.02 20.99 5.87
N PRO A 39 -14.05 21.66 5.30
CA PRO A 39 -14.28 21.68 3.85
C PRO A 39 -13.04 22.07 3.03
N SER A 40 -12.13 22.88 3.58
CA SER A 40 -10.86 23.25 2.95
C SER A 40 -9.88 22.08 2.76
N ALA A 41 -10.02 21.00 3.51
CA ALA A 41 -9.19 19.80 3.37
C ALA A 41 -9.67 18.88 2.23
N ALA A 42 -10.80 19.22 1.62
CA ALA A 42 -11.39 18.47 0.51
C ALA A 42 -11.05 19.07 -0.85
N GLY A 43 -11.34 18.33 -1.90
CA GLY A 43 -11.17 18.79 -3.27
C GLY A 43 -11.72 17.79 -4.29
N SER A 44 -11.73 18.16 -5.55
CA SER A 44 -12.02 17.22 -6.62
C SER A 44 -10.74 16.51 -7.06
N ARG A 45 -10.86 15.20 -7.31
CA ARG A 45 -9.81 14.38 -7.87
C ARG A 45 -10.24 13.86 -9.23
N HIS A 46 -9.49 14.24 -10.24
CA HIS A 46 -9.64 13.74 -11.60
C HIS A 46 -8.62 12.61 -11.83
N ARG A 47 -9.09 11.48 -12.34
CA ARG A 47 -8.25 10.36 -12.77
C ARG A 47 -8.58 10.01 -14.20
N SER A 48 -7.55 9.91 -15.04
CA SER A 48 -7.64 9.52 -16.44
C SER A 48 -6.63 8.41 -16.71
N THR A 49 -7.07 7.37 -17.42
CA THR A 49 -6.22 6.21 -17.69
C THR A 49 -6.51 5.63 -19.07
N PRO A 50 -5.97 6.22 -20.16
CA PRO A 50 -5.92 5.56 -21.45
C PRO A 50 -4.93 4.40 -21.38
N GLN A 51 -5.36 3.25 -21.93
CA GLN A 51 -4.57 2.03 -22.04
C GLN A 51 -4.69 1.49 -23.46
N TYR A 52 -3.60 0.93 -23.96
CA TYR A 52 -3.57 0.24 -25.24
C TYR A 52 -2.73 -1.02 -25.14
N ASN A 53 -3.14 -2.05 -25.84
CA ASN A 53 -2.35 -3.25 -26.02
C ASN A 53 -2.64 -3.89 -27.39
N ALA A 54 -1.64 -4.55 -27.94
CA ALA A 54 -1.76 -5.36 -29.12
C ALA A 54 -1.02 -6.68 -28.91
N THR A 55 -1.59 -7.77 -29.39
CA THR A 55 -1.00 -9.10 -29.38
C THR A 55 -0.99 -9.65 -30.78
N LEU A 56 0.19 -9.96 -31.29
CA LEU A 56 0.40 -10.70 -32.52
C LEU A 56 0.66 -12.17 -32.17
N THR A 57 -0.24 -13.05 -32.55
CA THR A 57 -0.09 -14.50 -32.39
C THR A 57 0.26 -15.12 -33.71
N GLN A 58 1.34 -15.89 -33.77
CA GLN A 58 1.83 -16.61 -34.96
C GLN A 58 1.96 -18.10 -34.66
N VAL A 59 1.15 -18.90 -35.35
CA VAL A 59 1.28 -20.36 -35.32
C VAL A 59 2.38 -20.73 -36.34
N LEU A 60 3.56 -21.03 -35.84
CA LEU A 60 4.74 -21.29 -36.66
C LEU A 60 4.74 -22.74 -37.19
N SER A 61 4.16 -23.67 -36.43
CA SER A 61 3.95 -25.06 -36.81
C SER A 61 2.79 -25.65 -36.00
N ASN A 62 2.47 -26.91 -36.22
CA ASN A 62 1.51 -27.66 -35.41
C ASN A 62 1.98 -27.88 -33.94
N ARG A 63 3.22 -27.51 -33.62
CA ARG A 63 3.85 -27.67 -32.30
C ARG A 63 4.40 -26.39 -31.73
N SER A 64 4.40 -25.28 -32.47
CA SER A 64 5.00 -24.04 -31.98
C SER A 64 4.17 -22.81 -32.30
N VAL A 65 4.10 -21.91 -31.30
CA VAL A 65 3.39 -20.63 -31.35
C VAL A 65 4.31 -19.54 -30.79
N ASN A 66 4.31 -18.39 -31.46
CA ASN A 66 4.93 -17.19 -30.94
C ASN A 66 3.87 -16.11 -30.67
N GLU A 67 3.99 -15.41 -29.55
CA GLU A 67 3.13 -14.30 -29.18
C GLU A 67 3.96 -13.07 -28.80
N ILE A 68 3.88 -12.03 -29.63
CA ILE A 68 4.47 -10.73 -29.35
C ILE A 68 3.36 -9.83 -28.79
N ARG A 69 3.59 -9.22 -27.64
CA ARG A 69 2.67 -8.29 -26.98
C ARG A 69 3.34 -6.95 -26.79
N VAL A 70 2.66 -5.89 -27.20
CA VAL A 70 3.06 -4.51 -26.92
C VAL A 70 1.91 -3.79 -26.23
N GLY A 71 2.23 -2.94 -25.27
CA GLY A 71 1.20 -2.23 -24.55
C GLY A 71 1.72 -1.02 -23.79
N GLY A 72 0.79 -0.25 -23.27
CA GLY A 72 1.11 0.87 -22.41
C GLY A 72 -0.11 1.46 -21.74
N THR A 73 0.17 2.23 -20.70
CA THR A 73 -0.82 2.96 -19.92
C THR A 73 -0.31 4.35 -19.63
N ASN A 74 -1.16 5.34 -19.83
CA ASN A 74 -0.92 6.70 -19.36
C ASN A 74 -1.89 6.98 -18.21
N TYR A 75 -1.38 6.99 -16.99
CA TYR A 75 -2.18 7.32 -15.82
C TYR A 75 -1.97 8.78 -15.45
N GLU A 76 -3.07 9.48 -15.26
CA GLU A 76 -3.07 10.86 -14.81
C GLU A 76 -3.97 10.99 -13.56
N ARG A 77 -3.41 11.63 -12.53
CA ARG A 77 -4.14 12.06 -11.35
C ARG A 77 -3.91 13.55 -11.15
N LEU A 78 -5.00 14.31 -11.14
CA LEU A 78 -5.00 15.74 -10.83
C LEU A 78 -5.86 15.99 -9.59
N ASP A 79 -5.23 16.47 -8.53
CA ASP A 79 -5.93 16.90 -7.32
C ASP A 79 -6.18 18.39 -7.40
N GLN A 80 -7.46 18.80 -7.30
CA GLN A 80 -7.91 20.19 -7.29
C GLN A 80 -8.48 20.50 -5.91
N PRO A 81 -7.72 21.17 -5.03
CA PRO A 81 -8.19 21.51 -3.71
C PRO A 81 -9.35 22.50 -3.76
N SER A 82 -10.22 22.45 -2.76
CA SER A 82 -11.35 23.41 -2.60
C SER A 82 -10.85 24.79 -2.21
N VAL A 83 -9.64 24.87 -1.67
CA VAL A 83 -9.05 26.13 -1.20
C VAL A 83 -8.12 26.71 -2.26
N ARG A 84 -8.19 28.00 -2.41
CA ARG A 84 -7.27 28.80 -3.23
C ARG A 84 -6.55 29.80 -2.36
N TRP A 85 -5.42 30.28 -2.85
CA TRP A 85 -4.74 31.45 -2.33
C TRP A 85 -4.80 32.55 -3.39
N LYS A 86 -5.66 33.52 -3.23
CA LYS A 86 -5.78 34.62 -4.19
C LYS A 86 -4.47 35.43 -4.22
N GLY A 87 -3.99 35.69 -5.44
CA GLY A 87 -2.75 36.40 -5.66
C GLY A 87 -1.48 35.54 -5.56
N ARG A 88 -1.64 34.22 -5.33
CA ARG A 88 -0.54 33.26 -5.34
C ARG A 88 -0.96 32.03 -6.13
N GLU A 89 -0.43 31.89 -7.31
CA GLU A 89 -0.58 30.69 -8.11
C GLU A 89 0.73 29.95 -8.15
N PHE A 90 0.73 28.66 -7.80
CA PHE A 90 1.91 27.83 -7.97
C PHE A 90 2.03 27.44 -9.44
N PRO A 91 3.17 27.74 -10.10
CA PRO A 91 3.31 27.53 -11.54
C PRO A 91 3.24 26.04 -11.95
N TYR A 92 3.45 25.13 -11.01
CA TYR A 92 3.35 23.69 -11.24
C TYR A 92 1.93 23.12 -11.03
N HIS A 93 0.96 23.96 -10.62
CA HIS A 93 -0.42 23.52 -10.48
C HIS A 93 -1.15 23.71 -11.81
N PRO A 94 -1.62 22.63 -12.49
CA PRO A 94 -2.11 22.75 -13.87
C PRO A 94 -3.40 23.55 -14.04
N VAL A 95 -4.07 23.92 -12.95
CA VAL A 95 -5.37 24.62 -12.96
C VAL A 95 -5.34 25.96 -12.24
N GLY A 96 -4.17 26.48 -11.89
CA GLY A 96 -4.03 27.79 -11.21
C GLY A 96 -4.73 27.86 -9.85
N ALA A 97 -5.04 26.72 -9.24
CA ALA A 97 -5.60 26.68 -7.89
C ALA A 97 -4.44 26.64 -6.88
N GLY A 98 -4.30 27.67 -6.08
CA GLY A 98 -3.35 27.69 -4.97
C GLY A 98 -3.67 26.62 -3.94
N ASN A 99 -2.66 26.24 -3.16
CA ASN A 99 -2.80 25.39 -1.98
C ASN A 99 -2.99 26.27 -0.74
N SER A 100 -3.25 25.64 0.38
CA SER A 100 -3.33 26.29 1.69
C SER A 100 -2.33 25.67 2.65
N PRO A 101 -2.00 26.33 3.77
CA PRO A 101 -1.39 25.64 4.90
C PRO A 101 -2.26 24.46 5.34
N VAL A 102 -1.63 23.40 5.83
CA VAL A 102 -2.31 22.31 6.50
C VAL A 102 -2.25 22.53 8.00
N ILE A 103 -3.38 22.49 8.67
CA ILE A 103 -3.47 22.70 10.11
C ILE A 103 -4.01 21.42 10.74
N GLN A 104 -3.20 20.82 11.60
CA GLN A 104 -3.55 19.63 12.36
C GLN A 104 -4.04 20.06 13.75
N LEU A 105 -5.32 19.87 14.04
CA LEU A 105 -5.93 20.03 15.35
C LEU A 105 -6.18 18.65 15.98
N GLN A 106 -6.56 18.59 17.24
CA GLN A 106 -6.97 17.34 17.87
C GLN A 106 -8.19 16.74 17.15
N GLY A 107 -7.95 15.66 16.38
CA GLY A 107 -9.00 14.94 15.63
C GLY A 107 -9.61 15.70 14.46
N TYR A 108 -9.01 16.82 14.02
CA TYR A 108 -9.56 17.64 12.94
C TYR A 108 -8.46 18.27 12.07
N THR A 109 -8.62 18.20 10.75
CA THR A 109 -7.65 18.74 9.79
C THR A 109 -8.27 19.85 8.95
N ILE A 110 -7.54 20.93 8.74
CA ILE A 110 -7.89 22.09 7.90
C ILE A 110 -6.83 22.25 6.83
N GLY A 111 -7.23 22.64 5.60
CA GLY A 111 -6.32 22.81 4.48
C GLY A 111 -5.97 21.50 3.80
N ALA A 112 -5.39 21.60 2.61
CA ALA A 112 -5.05 20.46 1.77
C ALA A 112 -3.71 20.65 1.06
N ASN A 113 -2.99 19.54 0.90
CA ASN A 113 -1.86 19.43 -0.02
C ASN A 113 -2.35 18.93 -1.39
N THR A 114 -1.61 19.22 -2.45
CA THR A 114 -1.86 18.68 -3.78
C THR A 114 -0.82 17.65 -4.18
N LEU A 115 -1.29 16.65 -4.89
CA LEU A 115 -0.44 15.64 -5.52
C LEU A 115 -0.97 15.38 -6.93
N ASN A 116 -0.20 15.77 -7.93
CA ASN A 116 -0.48 15.45 -9.33
C ASN A 116 0.51 14.40 -9.81
N ILE A 117 0.02 13.37 -10.47
CA ILE A 117 0.81 12.22 -10.92
C ILE A 117 0.54 12.00 -12.39
N PHE A 118 1.61 11.89 -13.18
CA PHE A 118 1.59 11.50 -14.58
C PHE A 118 2.49 10.28 -14.73
N GLN A 119 1.90 9.10 -14.97
CA GLN A 119 2.65 7.87 -15.14
C GLN A 119 2.49 7.36 -16.55
N HIS A 120 3.60 7.02 -17.19
CA HIS A 120 3.66 6.42 -18.50
C HIS A 120 4.34 5.07 -18.40
N THR A 121 3.63 4.03 -18.78
CA THR A 121 4.18 2.68 -18.85
C THR A 121 4.15 2.18 -20.27
N GLN A 122 5.21 1.49 -20.67
CA GLN A 122 5.34 0.83 -21.95
C GLN A 122 5.88 -0.57 -21.74
N THR A 123 5.28 -1.56 -22.38
CA THR A 123 5.69 -2.95 -22.28
C THR A 123 5.87 -3.56 -23.65
N VAL A 124 6.92 -4.38 -23.77
CA VAL A 124 7.11 -5.28 -24.90
C VAL A 124 7.42 -6.65 -24.31
N ARG A 125 6.71 -7.66 -24.75
CA ARG A 125 6.87 -9.04 -24.31
C ARG A 125 6.81 -9.99 -25.47
N ASP A 126 7.66 -11.00 -25.47
CA ASP A 126 7.66 -12.09 -26.42
C ASP A 126 7.62 -13.43 -25.68
N ASP A 127 6.69 -14.29 -26.09
CA ASP A 127 6.48 -15.64 -25.57
C ASP A 127 6.55 -16.64 -26.74
N TYR A 128 7.59 -17.45 -26.78
CA TYR A 128 7.70 -18.59 -27.68
C TYR A 128 7.36 -19.87 -26.94
N THR A 129 6.40 -20.62 -27.47
CA THR A 129 5.97 -21.92 -26.92
C THR A 129 6.19 -23.00 -27.98
N THR A 130 6.77 -24.11 -27.57
CA THR A 130 6.96 -25.28 -28.45
C THR A 130 6.74 -26.59 -27.68
N ALA A 131 6.27 -27.60 -28.41
CA ALA A 131 6.08 -28.94 -27.86
C ALA A 131 6.92 -29.96 -28.62
N TYR A 132 7.53 -30.91 -27.88
CA TYR A 132 8.26 -32.04 -28.46
C TYR A 132 8.12 -33.28 -27.57
N ASP A 133 8.41 -34.44 -28.15
CA ASP A 133 8.34 -35.72 -27.44
C ASP A 133 9.77 -36.26 -27.24
N TRP A 134 10.17 -36.42 -25.96
CA TRP A 134 11.43 -37.03 -25.54
C TRP A 134 11.25 -37.54 -24.09
N ALA A 135 11.31 -38.84 -23.88
CA ALA A 135 11.02 -39.45 -22.58
C ALA A 135 9.68 -38.95 -21.94
N GLY A 136 8.70 -38.65 -22.80
CA GLY A 136 7.44 -38.02 -22.49
C GLY A 136 7.17 -36.82 -23.37
N ARG A 137 6.11 -36.07 -23.08
CA ARG A 137 5.78 -34.83 -23.80
C ARG A 137 6.27 -33.62 -23.00
N HIS A 138 7.00 -32.75 -23.67
CA HIS A 138 7.45 -31.47 -23.19
C HIS A 138 6.65 -30.35 -23.87
N ASP A 139 6.11 -29.43 -23.08
CA ASP A 139 5.52 -28.19 -23.54
C ASP A 139 6.38 -27.04 -22.96
N VAL A 140 7.38 -26.60 -23.77
CA VAL A 140 8.37 -25.60 -23.32
C VAL A 140 7.95 -24.20 -23.71
N LYS A 141 8.07 -23.27 -22.78
CA LYS A 141 7.84 -21.84 -22.96
C LYS A 141 9.09 -21.06 -22.63
N ILE A 142 9.57 -20.21 -23.55
CA ILE A 142 10.68 -19.29 -23.35
C ILE A 142 10.16 -17.89 -23.65
N GLY A 143 10.54 -16.91 -22.85
CA GLY A 143 10.10 -15.56 -23.13
C GLY A 143 10.94 -14.49 -22.44
N GLY A 144 10.67 -13.27 -22.85
CA GLY A 144 11.27 -12.08 -22.27
C GLY A 144 10.31 -10.91 -22.28
N GLU A 145 10.52 -10.01 -21.34
CA GLU A 145 9.75 -8.78 -21.28
C GLU A 145 10.64 -7.57 -20.93
N TYR A 146 10.28 -6.47 -21.52
CA TYR A 146 10.81 -5.16 -21.18
C TYR A 146 9.64 -4.26 -20.74
N PHE A 147 9.83 -3.61 -19.61
CA PHE A 147 8.86 -2.65 -19.07
C PHE A 147 9.57 -1.34 -18.77
N ARG A 148 9.11 -0.26 -19.40
CA ARG A 148 9.56 1.10 -19.09
C ARG A 148 8.48 1.76 -18.26
N PHE A 149 8.89 2.25 -17.09
CA PHE A 149 8.08 3.06 -16.21
C PHE A 149 8.67 4.47 -16.15
N GLN A 150 7.81 5.47 -16.32
CA GLN A 150 8.15 6.87 -16.10
C GLN A 150 7.04 7.51 -15.27
N ALA A 151 7.41 8.19 -14.20
CA ALA A 151 6.51 9.01 -13.41
C ALA A 151 7.03 10.44 -13.33
N ASP A 152 6.23 11.39 -13.77
CA ASP A 152 6.37 12.81 -13.47
C ASP A 152 5.31 13.11 -12.40
N PHE A 153 5.74 13.43 -11.20
CA PHE A 153 4.82 13.80 -10.14
C PHE A 153 5.17 15.17 -9.59
N ARG A 154 4.12 15.89 -9.20
CA ARG A 154 4.18 17.23 -8.67
C ARG A 154 3.53 17.21 -7.31
N TRP A 155 4.33 17.32 -6.30
CA TRP A 155 3.90 17.14 -4.94
C TRP A 155 4.32 18.29 -4.04
N CYS A 156 3.37 19.19 -3.84
CA CYS A 156 3.52 20.31 -2.94
C CYS A 156 3.15 19.90 -1.51
N ASN A 157 3.89 18.96 -0.94
CA ASN A 157 3.72 18.61 0.47
C ASN A 157 4.47 19.62 1.34
N ARG A 158 3.77 20.29 2.25
CA ARG A 158 4.31 21.31 3.17
C ARG A 158 4.91 22.56 2.52
N CYS A 159 4.76 22.75 1.22
CA CYS A 159 5.25 23.95 0.55
C CYS A 159 4.53 25.24 1.00
N MET A 160 3.30 25.09 1.52
CA MET A 160 2.51 26.16 2.12
C MET A 160 2.52 26.12 3.66
N GLY A 161 3.36 25.25 4.23
CA GLY A 161 3.43 24.99 5.67
C GLY A 161 2.46 23.94 6.18
N GLU A 162 2.85 23.29 7.26
CA GLU A 162 1.98 22.44 8.08
C GLU A 162 2.11 22.89 9.53
N ILE A 163 0.98 23.18 10.18
CA ILE A 163 0.91 23.68 11.54
C ILE A 163 0.39 22.56 12.44
N ASP A 164 1.20 22.08 13.36
CA ASP A 164 0.78 21.13 14.39
C ASP A 164 0.21 21.87 15.59
N ALA A 165 -1.11 22.08 15.60
CA ALA A 165 -1.85 22.80 16.63
C ALA A 165 -2.64 21.85 17.55
N ARG A 166 -2.03 20.73 17.98
CA ARG A 166 -2.67 19.68 18.78
C ARG A 166 -2.39 19.79 20.29
N LEU A 167 -1.72 20.85 20.79
CA LEU A 167 -1.42 20.99 22.22
C LEU A 167 -2.67 21.22 23.09
N GLY A 168 -3.80 21.59 22.49
CA GLY A 168 -5.04 21.83 23.24
C GLY A 168 -6.29 21.66 22.37
N ARG A 169 -7.43 21.91 22.96
CA ARG A 169 -8.71 21.88 22.26
C ARG A 169 -8.81 23.05 21.27
N PRO A 170 -9.42 22.85 20.10
CA PRO A 170 -9.72 23.92 19.16
C PRO A 170 -10.54 25.03 19.87
N PRO A 171 -10.30 26.31 19.52
CA PRO A 171 -11.10 27.40 20.10
C PRO A 171 -12.57 27.28 19.71
N ALA A 172 -13.48 27.69 20.58
CA ALA A 172 -14.91 27.68 20.32
C ALA A 172 -15.31 28.55 19.09
N THR A 173 -14.47 29.51 18.74
CA THR A 173 -14.63 30.42 17.62
C THR A 173 -13.80 30.00 16.41
N LEU A 174 -13.53 28.70 16.25
CA LEU A 174 -12.66 28.19 15.19
C LEU A 174 -13.04 28.73 13.81
N GLU A 175 -14.33 28.76 13.48
CA GLU A 175 -14.83 29.22 12.19
C GLU A 175 -14.50 30.70 11.91
N SER A 176 -14.36 31.55 12.93
CA SER A 176 -14.00 32.95 12.75
C SER A 176 -12.54 33.15 12.30
N LEU A 177 -11.70 32.13 12.43
CA LEU A 177 -10.32 32.16 11.93
C LEU A 177 -10.23 31.98 10.41
N PHE A 178 -11.33 31.58 9.78
CA PHE A 178 -11.44 31.29 8.33
C PHE A 178 -12.54 32.12 7.67
N PRO A 179 -12.42 33.48 7.65
CA PRO A 179 -13.50 34.39 7.18
C PRO A 179 -14.01 34.01 5.78
N VAL A 180 -13.10 33.61 4.89
CA VAL A 180 -13.42 32.99 3.61
C VAL A 180 -12.73 31.65 3.57
N TRP A 181 -13.48 30.61 3.94
CA TRP A 181 -12.91 29.27 4.18
C TRP A 181 -12.15 28.69 2.96
N ASN A 182 -12.52 29.06 1.75
CA ASN A 182 -11.89 28.62 0.51
C ASN A 182 -10.86 29.60 -0.07
N ASP A 183 -10.48 30.62 0.70
CA ASP A 183 -9.43 31.58 0.35
C ASP A 183 -8.43 31.70 1.50
N ALA A 184 -7.34 30.97 1.40
CA ALA A 184 -6.31 30.90 2.46
C ALA A 184 -5.61 32.25 2.72
N SER A 185 -5.68 33.22 1.80
CA SER A 185 -5.14 34.57 2.02
C SER A 185 -5.88 35.36 3.10
N THR A 186 -7.09 34.94 3.43
CA THR A 186 -7.95 35.58 4.44
C THR A 186 -7.81 34.96 5.85
N TRP A 187 -7.08 33.84 5.97
CA TRP A 187 -7.05 33.07 7.22
C TRP A 187 -6.25 33.78 8.31
N ILE A 188 -6.76 33.76 9.54
CA ILE A 188 -6.20 34.44 10.72
C ILE A 188 -5.66 33.35 11.65
N LEU A 189 -4.36 33.04 11.55
CA LEU A 189 -3.77 31.87 12.22
C LEU A 189 -3.06 32.18 13.54
N GLN A 190 -2.78 33.46 13.88
CA GLN A 190 -2.12 33.85 15.13
C GLN A 190 -2.80 33.28 16.40
N PRO A 191 -4.15 33.23 16.49
CA PRO A 191 -4.80 32.65 17.66
C PRO A 191 -4.50 31.16 17.90
N LEU A 192 -3.95 30.46 16.90
CA LEU A 192 -3.52 29.07 17.06
C LEU A 192 -2.13 28.93 17.68
N THR A 193 -1.37 30.03 17.87
CA THR A 193 -0.01 29.99 18.44
C THR A 193 0.08 29.24 19.76
N PRO A 194 -0.80 29.44 20.75
CA PRO A 194 -0.74 28.71 22.03
C PRO A 194 -1.00 27.21 21.90
N LEU A 195 -1.67 26.78 20.81
CA LEU A 195 -1.98 25.38 20.53
C LEU A 195 -0.92 24.72 19.66
N THR A 196 -0.03 25.50 19.05
CA THR A 196 0.95 25.02 18.08
C THR A 196 2.21 24.54 18.76
N SER A 197 2.53 23.28 18.59
CA SER A 197 3.79 22.67 19.05
C SER A 197 4.94 22.96 18.09
N GLN A 198 4.65 22.99 16.80
CA GLN A 198 5.65 23.13 15.73
C GLN A 198 5.01 23.49 14.40
N VAL A 199 5.83 23.99 13.50
CA VAL A 199 5.49 24.25 12.10
C VAL A 199 6.51 23.54 11.22
N PHE A 200 6.02 22.91 10.15
CA PHE A 200 6.86 22.34 9.10
C PHE A 200 6.76 23.20 7.85
N HIS A 201 7.85 23.28 7.12
CA HIS A 201 7.90 23.97 5.83
C HIS A 201 8.81 23.23 4.86
N ALA A 202 8.55 23.34 3.56
CA ALA A 202 9.37 22.72 2.53
C ALA A 202 9.63 23.68 1.37
N ILE A 203 10.87 23.65 0.88
CA ILE A 203 11.35 24.37 -0.30
C ILE A 203 11.96 23.33 -1.24
N SER A 204 11.79 23.50 -2.54
CA SER A 204 12.32 22.57 -3.55
C SER A 204 13.12 23.33 -4.60
N ASP A 205 14.22 22.71 -5.07
CA ASP A 205 15.02 23.18 -6.19
C ASP A 205 14.39 22.86 -7.56
N THR A 206 13.35 21.99 -7.57
CA THR A 206 12.63 21.56 -8.76
C THR A 206 11.18 22.08 -8.80
N GLU A 207 10.84 23.08 -7.99
CA GLU A 207 9.45 23.57 -7.84
C GLU A 207 8.49 22.41 -7.47
N HIS A 208 8.94 21.46 -6.65
CA HIS A 208 8.19 20.26 -6.24
C HIS A 208 7.77 19.35 -7.40
N ARG A 209 8.55 19.36 -8.49
CA ARG A 209 8.37 18.48 -9.64
C ARG A 209 9.49 17.45 -9.71
N TYR A 210 9.12 16.18 -9.78
CA TYR A 210 10.05 15.05 -9.72
C TYR A 210 9.77 14.08 -10.85
N ASN A 211 10.80 13.70 -11.60
CA ASN A 211 10.70 12.78 -12.72
C ASN A 211 11.54 11.53 -12.44
N ILE A 212 10.92 10.37 -12.48
CA ILE A 212 11.55 9.09 -12.23
C ILE A 212 11.38 8.21 -13.47
N VAL A 213 12.47 7.63 -13.93
CA VAL A 213 12.45 6.64 -15.01
C VAL A 213 13.08 5.34 -14.52
N ARG A 214 12.39 4.23 -14.79
CA ARG A 214 12.84 2.87 -14.47
C ARG A 214 12.72 1.99 -15.71
N HIS A 215 13.69 1.10 -15.89
CA HIS A 215 13.72 0.09 -16.93
C HIS A 215 13.78 -1.28 -16.27
N LEU A 216 12.82 -2.13 -16.56
CA LEU A 216 12.72 -3.46 -16.00
C LEU A 216 12.86 -4.48 -17.14
N PHE A 217 13.61 -5.53 -16.89
CA PHE A 217 13.78 -6.65 -17.80
C PHE A 217 13.45 -7.94 -17.07
N GLY A 218 12.68 -8.81 -17.68
CA GLY A 218 12.37 -10.15 -17.20
C GLY A 218 12.65 -11.16 -18.29
N GLY A 219 13.23 -12.30 -17.92
CA GLY A 219 13.42 -13.45 -18.83
C GLY A 219 13.02 -14.74 -18.13
N TRP A 220 12.46 -15.70 -18.85
CA TRP A 220 12.03 -16.97 -18.28
C TRP A 220 12.12 -18.11 -19.25
N ILE A 221 12.28 -19.30 -18.68
CA ILE A 221 12.12 -20.59 -19.33
C ILE A 221 11.26 -21.47 -18.42
N GLN A 222 10.32 -22.19 -19.02
CA GLN A 222 9.45 -23.13 -18.32
C GLN A 222 9.25 -24.38 -19.18
N ASP A 223 9.16 -25.53 -18.53
CA ASP A 223 8.84 -26.81 -19.17
C ASP A 223 7.72 -27.53 -18.38
N ASP A 224 6.65 -27.86 -19.07
CA ASP A 224 5.58 -28.72 -18.54
C ASP A 224 5.82 -30.14 -19.12
N TRP A 225 6.58 -30.94 -18.38
CA TRP A 225 6.99 -32.27 -18.76
C TRP A 225 5.99 -33.33 -18.30
N ARG A 226 5.28 -33.94 -19.24
CA ARG A 226 4.34 -35.03 -18.97
C ARG A 226 5.06 -36.38 -19.10
N MET A 227 5.36 -37.01 -17.96
CA MET A 227 6.01 -38.31 -17.86
C MET A 227 4.95 -39.42 -17.87
N GLY A 228 4.64 -39.91 -19.06
CA GLY A 228 3.56 -40.89 -19.24
C GLY A 228 2.17 -40.29 -18.94
N SER A 229 1.27 -41.14 -18.38
CA SER A 229 -0.13 -40.74 -18.12
C SER A 229 -0.40 -40.26 -16.72
N ARG A 230 0.56 -40.35 -15.79
CA ARG A 230 0.32 -40.15 -14.36
C ARG A 230 1.07 -38.99 -13.74
N VAL A 231 2.23 -38.62 -14.28
CA VAL A 231 3.09 -37.62 -13.66
C VAL A 231 3.29 -36.44 -14.61
N THR A 232 3.11 -35.23 -14.10
CA THR A 232 3.50 -34.00 -14.78
C THR A 232 4.44 -33.23 -13.86
N LEU A 233 5.60 -32.84 -14.39
CA LEU A 233 6.54 -31.92 -13.72
C LEU A 233 6.45 -30.57 -14.40
N ASN A 234 6.37 -29.51 -13.60
CA ASN A 234 6.43 -28.13 -14.07
C ASN A 234 7.76 -27.54 -13.55
N LEU A 235 8.68 -27.23 -14.44
CA LEU A 235 10.00 -26.73 -14.10
C LEU A 235 10.14 -25.34 -14.71
N GLY A 236 10.61 -24.36 -13.92
CA GLY A 236 10.73 -23.01 -14.39
C GLY A 236 11.87 -22.26 -13.76
N LEU A 237 12.42 -21.32 -14.49
CA LEU A 237 13.40 -20.36 -14.05
C LEU A 237 13.03 -18.98 -14.59
N ARG A 238 13.03 -17.97 -13.74
CA ARG A 238 12.83 -16.57 -14.11
C ARG A 238 13.98 -15.73 -13.56
N TYR A 239 14.37 -14.72 -14.29
CA TYR A 239 15.29 -13.67 -13.85
C TYR A 239 14.65 -12.31 -14.05
N ASP A 240 14.75 -11.43 -13.05
CA ASP A 240 14.23 -10.06 -13.09
C ASP A 240 15.32 -9.07 -12.74
N TRP A 241 15.35 -7.93 -13.45
CA TRP A 241 16.28 -6.84 -13.23
C TRP A 241 15.58 -5.49 -13.37
N ASP A 242 15.92 -4.53 -12.50
CA ASP A 242 15.35 -3.19 -12.47
C ASP A 242 16.48 -2.15 -12.33
N SER A 243 16.46 -1.13 -13.19
CA SER A 243 17.54 -0.14 -13.28
C SER A 243 17.57 0.89 -12.15
N ASN A 244 16.51 1.05 -11.41
CA ASN A 244 16.37 2.10 -10.38
C ASN A 244 15.35 1.70 -9.30
N ALA A 245 15.39 0.43 -8.91
CA ALA A 245 14.48 -0.13 -7.89
C ALA A 245 14.65 0.52 -6.51
N HIS A 246 15.86 0.99 -6.22
CA HIS A 246 16.28 1.44 -4.89
C HIS A 246 16.94 2.82 -4.89
N SER A 247 16.62 3.66 -5.87
CA SER A 247 17.19 5.01 -6.01
C SER A 247 18.73 5.02 -6.14
N GLU A 248 19.30 4.06 -6.86
CA GLU A 248 20.74 3.78 -6.91
C GLU A 248 21.59 4.98 -7.38
N LYS A 249 21.00 5.82 -8.23
CA LYS A 249 21.68 7.00 -8.80
C LYS A 249 21.44 8.30 -8.02
N LEU A 250 20.59 8.23 -6.99
CA LEU A 250 20.22 9.42 -6.24
C LEU A 250 21.27 9.75 -5.19
N GLU A 251 21.72 11.00 -5.17
CA GLU A 251 22.62 11.50 -4.13
C GLU A 251 21.86 12.33 -3.10
N LEU A 252 21.95 11.94 -1.84
CA LEU A 252 21.45 12.66 -0.68
C LEU A 252 22.34 12.34 0.52
N ARG A 253 23.51 12.95 0.59
CA ARG A 253 24.47 12.71 1.68
C ARG A 253 23.93 13.18 3.02
N PRO A 254 24.23 12.43 4.11
CA PRO A 254 25.08 11.24 4.18
C PRO A 254 24.36 9.91 3.86
N PHE A 255 23.09 9.92 3.49
CA PHE A 255 22.23 8.74 3.43
C PHE A 255 22.35 7.96 2.10
N LEU A 256 22.33 8.65 0.98
CA LEU A 256 22.42 8.05 -0.35
C LEU A 256 23.66 8.59 -1.08
N PRO A 257 24.61 7.72 -1.46
CA PRO A 257 25.89 8.15 -2.04
C PRO A 257 25.84 8.46 -3.55
N GLY A 258 24.76 8.15 -4.25
CA GLY A 258 24.58 8.47 -5.69
C GLY A 258 25.07 7.41 -6.68
N ASN A 259 25.69 6.33 -6.20
CA ASN A 259 26.26 5.28 -7.05
C ASN A 259 26.17 3.88 -6.40
N LEU A 260 24.99 3.55 -5.91
CA LEU A 260 24.74 2.24 -5.31
C LEU A 260 24.76 1.14 -6.37
N PRO A 261 25.23 -0.07 -6.04
CA PRO A 261 25.17 -1.20 -6.95
C PRO A 261 23.72 -1.64 -7.18
N HIS A 262 23.43 -2.09 -8.39
CA HIS A 262 22.15 -2.71 -8.71
C HIS A 262 22.01 -4.07 -8.04
N ASP A 263 20.79 -4.43 -7.71
CA ASP A 263 20.45 -5.79 -7.27
C ASP A 263 20.32 -6.71 -8.49
N ASN A 264 21.33 -7.58 -8.68
CA ASN A 264 21.46 -8.41 -9.87
C ASN A 264 21.22 -9.91 -9.61
N ASN A 265 20.75 -10.29 -8.42
CA ASN A 265 20.68 -11.71 -8.03
C ASN A 265 19.24 -12.28 -8.02
N ASN A 266 18.30 -11.62 -8.69
CA ASN A 266 16.88 -11.97 -8.64
C ASN A 266 16.56 -13.18 -9.56
N VAL A 267 17.12 -14.32 -9.23
CA VAL A 267 16.90 -15.61 -9.92
C VAL A 267 15.80 -16.39 -9.19
N ALA A 268 14.70 -16.66 -9.86
CA ALA A 268 13.44 -17.21 -9.32
C ALA A 268 13.16 -18.63 -9.86
N PRO A 269 13.67 -19.71 -9.23
CA PRO A 269 13.32 -21.07 -9.59
C PRO A 269 11.88 -21.40 -9.16
N ARG A 270 11.24 -22.27 -9.96
CA ARG A 270 9.88 -22.78 -9.72
C ARG A 270 9.83 -24.26 -10.07
N VAL A 271 9.25 -25.05 -9.20
CA VAL A 271 9.07 -26.50 -9.40
C VAL A 271 7.65 -26.87 -8.98
N GLY A 272 6.98 -27.67 -9.81
CA GLY A 272 5.66 -28.23 -9.51
C GLY A 272 5.60 -29.69 -9.93
N VAL A 273 4.78 -30.45 -9.22
CA VAL A 273 4.50 -31.84 -9.53
C VAL A 273 3.01 -32.14 -9.39
N ASN A 274 2.46 -32.84 -10.39
CA ASN A 274 1.12 -33.40 -10.31
C ASN A 274 1.22 -34.90 -10.53
N VAL A 275 0.65 -35.69 -9.63
CA VAL A 275 0.63 -37.15 -9.69
C VAL A 275 -0.81 -37.63 -9.68
N ARG A 276 -1.25 -38.24 -10.75
CA ARG A 276 -2.52 -38.93 -10.82
C ARG A 276 -2.36 -40.30 -10.20
N LEU A 277 -2.86 -40.50 -8.98
CA LEU A 277 -2.78 -41.79 -8.28
C LEU A 277 -3.70 -42.80 -8.90
N ASP A 278 -4.92 -42.39 -9.20
CA ASP A 278 -5.94 -43.13 -9.93
C ASP A 278 -6.84 -42.18 -10.74
N ASP A 279 -7.92 -42.65 -11.35
CA ASP A 279 -8.82 -41.85 -12.20
C ASP A 279 -9.63 -40.80 -11.42
N ARG A 280 -9.60 -40.82 -10.09
CA ARG A 280 -10.36 -39.96 -9.21
C ARG A 280 -9.51 -39.15 -8.23
N THR A 281 -8.22 -39.49 -8.13
CA THR A 281 -7.32 -38.92 -7.12
C THR A 281 -6.09 -38.31 -7.75
N VAL A 282 -5.87 -37.02 -7.46
CA VAL A 282 -4.67 -36.28 -7.86
C VAL A 282 -3.97 -35.71 -6.65
N LEU A 283 -2.68 -35.97 -6.54
CA LEU A 283 -1.75 -35.31 -5.60
C LEU A 283 -0.99 -34.23 -6.36
N ARG A 284 -0.82 -33.05 -5.75
CA ARG A 284 -0.07 -31.94 -6.33
C ARG A 284 0.82 -31.30 -5.28
N GLY A 285 1.94 -30.79 -5.73
CA GLY A 285 2.86 -30.04 -4.90
C GLY A 285 3.65 -29.04 -5.73
N GLY A 286 4.11 -27.98 -5.10
CA GLY A 286 4.88 -26.97 -5.78
C GLY A 286 5.70 -26.12 -4.80
N TYR A 287 6.77 -25.57 -5.34
CA TYR A 287 7.60 -24.57 -4.68
C TYR A 287 8.04 -23.53 -5.71
N GLY A 288 8.09 -22.29 -5.28
CA GLY A 288 8.63 -21.20 -6.09
C GLY A 288 9.23 -20.09 -5.25
N LEU A 289 10.24 -19.45 -5.81
CA LEU A 289 10.78 -18.18 -5.35
C LEU A 289 10.21 -17.07 -6.23
N PHE A 290 9.76 -15.98 -5.59
CA PHE A 290 9.14 -14.85 -6.26
C PHE A 290 9.74 -13.55 -5.74
N PHE A 291 10.30 -12.74 -6.64
CA PHE A 291 10.77 -11.40 -6.31
C PHE A 291 9.62 -10.40 -6.46
N ALA A 292 9.53 -9.47 -5.53
CA ALA A 292 8.55 -8.41 -5.61
C ALA A 292 8.96 -7.36 -6.65
N PHE A 293 7.98 -6.85 -7.39
CA PHE A 293 8.16 -5.58 -8.05
C PHE A 293 8.27 -4.50 -6.96
N SER A 294 9.42 -3.81 -6.87
CA SER A 294 9.60 -2.76 -5.87
C SER A 294 8.53 -1.67 -6.05
N PRO A 295 7.76 -1.33 -5.02
CA PRO A 295 6.84 -0.23 -5.07
C PRO A 295 7.53 1.05 -5.51
N ASN A 296 6.83 1.89 -6.26
CA ASN A 296 7.42 3.15 -6.70
C ASN A 296 7.51 4.19 -5.57
N ASP A 297 6.79 3.98 -4.46
CA ASP A 297 6.69 4.94 -3.37
C ASP A 297 8.05 5.27 -2.74
N GLY A 298 8.85 4.29 -2.35
CA GLY A 298 10.16 4.55 -1.75
C GLY A 298 11.12 5.28 -2.69
N VAL A 299 11.12 4.95 -3.98
CA VAL A 299 11.90 5.67 -5.00
C VAL A 299 11.39 7.10 -5.16
N GLN A 300 10.06 7.28 -5.25
CA GLN A 300 9.40 8.56 -5.36
C GLN A 300 9.68 9.45 -4.15
N GLN A 301 9.58 8.91 -2.94
CA GLN A 301 9.86 9.60 -1.69
C GLN A 301 11.34 10.02 -1.63
N SER A 302 12.26 9.12 -1.96
CA SER A 302 13.70 9.40 -2.00
C SER A 302 14.02 10.56 -2.94
N TYR A 303 13.46 10.57 -4.16
CA TYR A 303 13.64 11.67 -5.11
C TYR A 303 13.04 12.98 -4.56
N SER A 304 11.85 12.92 -3.98
CA SER A 304 11.25 14.09 -3.34
C SER A 304 12.13 14.66 -2.23
N MET A 305 12.65 13.81 -1.34
CA MET A 305 13.48 14.25 -0.22
C MET A 305 14.83 14.79 -0.65
N ALA A 306 15.44 14.25 -1.71
CA ALA A 306 16.71 14.77 -2.23
C ALA A 306 16.59 16.19 -2.78
N HIS A 307 15.46 16.49 -3.43
CA HIS A 307 15.18 17.77 -4.08
C HIS A 307 14.30 18.71 -3.23
N ARG A 308 14.13 18.40 -1.94
CA ARG A 308 13.33 19.20 -1.01
C ARG A 308 14.11 19.49 0.26
N PHE A 309 14.17 20.76 0.63
CA PHE A 309 14.62 21.19 1.95
C PHE A 309 13.38 21.29 2.83
N GLU A 310 13.22 20.35 3.74
CA GLU A 310 12.16 20.36 4.72
C GLU A 310 12.74 20.66 6.09
N TYR A 311 12.10 21.56 6.82
CA TYR A 311 12.51 21.92 8.16
C TYR A 311 11.32 22.04 9.10
N GLN A 312 11.63 21.86 10.36
CA GLN A 312 10.69 21.86 11.47
C GLN A 312 11.10 22.93 12.45
N ILE A 313 10.16 23.79 12.83
CA ILE A 313 10.37 24.85 13.78
C ILE A 313 9.49 24.60 15.00
N ALA A 314 10.12 24.33 16.13
CA ALA A 314 9.41 24.11 17.39
C ALA A 314 8.97 25.45 18.00
N ASN A 315 7.75 25.49 18.54
CA ASN A 315 7.25 26.55 19.37
C ASN A 315 7.74 26.33 20.82
N ASN A 316 8.94 26.75 21.09
CA ASN A 316 9.61 26.58 22.39
C ASN A 316 9.68 27.88 23.20
N GLY A 317 8.75 28.82 22.95
CA GLY A 317 8.70 30.12 23.57
C GLY A 317 9.57 31.19 22.90
N ARG A 318 10.15 30.91 21.76
CA ARG A 318 10.92 31.89 20.96
C ARG A 318 10.01 33.02 20.48
N PRO A 319 10.45 34.29 20.57
CA PRO A 319 9.58 35.44 20.32
C PRO A 319 9.30 35.62 18.80
N ASP A 320 10.09 35.02 17.93
CA ASP A 320 9.98 35.09 16.49
C ASP A 320 9.18 33.92 15.86
N PHE A 321 8.58 33.07 16.69
CA PHE A 321 7.69 32.02 16.22
C PHE A 321 6.35 32.60 15.75
N VAL A 322 6.01 32.40 14.50
CA VAL A 322 4.76 32.85 13.87
C VAL A 322 4.12 31.70 13.12
N PRO A 323 2.95 31.17 13.56
CA PRO A 323 2.28 30.10 12.83
C PRO A 323 1.60 30.58 11.54
N ASN A 324 1.36 31.89 11.39
CA ASN A 324 0.71 32.49 10.23
C ASN A 324 1.72 33.09 9.25
N TRP A 325 2.38 32.24 8.50
CA TRP A 325 3.37 32.71 7.50
C TRP A 325 2.74 33.33 6.26
N PHE A 326 1.50 33.02 5.97
CA PHE A 326 0.85 33.33 4.70
C PHE A 326 -0.46 34.11 4.86
N GLY A 327 -1.00 34.23 6.06
CA GLY A 327 -2.26 34.92 6.32
C GLY A 327 -2.14 36.44 6.33
N PRO A 328 -3.25 37.14 6.55
CA PRO A 328 -3.26 38.59 6.74
C PRO A 328 -2.31 39.01 7.85
N GLY A 329 -1.47 40.00 7.56
CA GLY A 329 -0.43 40.49 8.47
C GLY A 329 0.91 39.73 8.40
N ALA A 330 1.01 38.65 7.61
CA ALA A 330 2.29 38.05 7.31
C ALA A 330 3.08 38.91 6.34
N SER A 331 4.39 39.12 6.60
CA SER A 331 5.26 39.93 5.75
C SER A 331 5.78 39.21 4.51
N GLY A 332 5.39 37.95 4.30
CA GLY A 332 5.82 37.09 3.17
C GLY A 332 5.72 35.61 3.48
N ASP A 333 6.34 34.82 2.64
CA ASP A 333 6.37 33.34 2.68
C ASP A 333 7.60 32.80 3.37
N GLY A 334 8.20 33.58 4.20
CA GLY A 334 9.40 33.19 4.92
C GLY A 334 9.12 32.50 6.24
N GLU A 335 10.16 31.98 6.81
CA GLU A 335 10.20 31.53 8.18
C GLU A 335 9.88 32.72 9.09
N PHE A 336 9.05 32.51 10.10
CA PHE A 336 8.66 33.57 11.07
C PHE A 336 8.03 34.83 10.47
N GLY A 337 7.36 34.73 9.33
CA GLY A 337 6.70 35.86 8.68
C GLY A 337 7.60 36.71 7.77
N GLY A 338 8.87 36.33 7.62
CA GLY A 338 9.79 36.91 6.64
C GLY A 338 9.58 36.38 5.23
N PRO A 339 10.33 36.91 4.26
CA PRO A 339 10.34 36.38 2.90
C PRO A 339 10.79 34.92 2.88
N ARG A 340 10.12 34.08 2.07
CA ARG A 340 10.52 32.69 1.87
C ARG A 340 11.96 32.66 1.29
N PRO A 341 12.91 31.93 1.95
CA PRO A 341 14.26 31.85 1.42
C PRO A 341 14.28 31.07 0.10
N SER A 342 15.19 31.39 -0.80
CA SER A 342 15.47 30.56 -1.98
C SER A 342 16.08 29.22 -1.55
N TRP A 343 16.18 28.29 -2.49
CA TRP A 343 16.85 27.01 -2.25
C TRP A 343 18.29 27.22 -1.75
N GLU A 344 19.07 28.07 -2.42
CA GLU A 344 20.45 28.36 -2.05
C GLU A 344 20.56 29.04 -0.68
N ALA A 345 19.67 29.98 -0.40
CA ALA A 345 19.61 30.62 0.91
C ALA A 345 19.24 29.64 2.03
N SER A 346 18.31 28.68 1.75
CA SER A 346 17.94 27.63 2.68
C SER A 346 19.12 26.68 2.96
N LEU A 347 19.88 26.28 1.93
CA LEU A 347 21.09 25.49 2.11
C LEU A 347 22.17 26.26 2.90
N ALA A 348 22.31 27.57 2.70
CA ALA A 348 23.24 28.40 3.47
C ALA A 348 22.87 28.50 4.96
N LEU A 349 21.59 28.36 5.29
CA LEU A 349 21.07 28.30 6.67
C LEU A 349 21.12 26.90 7.28
N ALA A 350 21.29 25.86 6.46
CA ALA A 350 21.29 24.48 6.96
C ALA A 350 22.47 24.25 7.92
N CYS A 351 22.23 23.41 8.92
CA CYS A 351 23.30 22.87 9.74
C CYS A 351 24.19 21.98 8.88
N ASP A 352 25.50 22.09 9.05
CA ASP A 352 26.49 21.28 8.36
C ASP A 352 26.86 20.03 9.17
N LEU A 353 27.73 19.17 8.63
CA LEU A 353 28.21 17.96 9.31
C LEU A 353 28.94 18.23 10.63
N ASN A 354 29.48 19.42 10.80
CA ASN A 354 30.08 19.88 12.07
C ASN A 354 29.05 20.45 13.03
N GLY A 355 27.82 20.59 12.57
CA GLY A 355 26.54 20.51 13.26
C GLY A 355 26.11 21.65 14.11
N ASN A 356 26.92 22.65 14.42
CA ASN A 356 26.60 23.46 15.60
C ASN A 356 26.81 24.95 15.44
N ARG A 357 26.61 25.46 14.25
CA ARG A 357 26.49 26.89 14.04
C ARG A 357 25.21 27.40 14.75
N PRO A 358 25.32 28.33 15.72
CA PRO A 358 24.13 28.88 16.36
C PRO A 358 23.11 29.40 15.34
N GLY A 359 21.84 29.02 15.51
CA GLY A 359 20.78 29.46 14.62
C GLY A 359 20.67 28.75 13.27
N CYS A 360 21.47 27.70 13.01
CA CYS A 360 21.27 26.90 11.79
C CYS A 360 19.97 26.12 11.81
N ILE A 361 19.42 25.84 10.65
CA ILE A 361 18.19 25.09 10.45
C ILE A 361 18.51 23.63 10.11
N ARG A 362 17.93 22.67 10.85
CA ARG A 362 18.09 21.25 10.59
C ARG A 362 17.14 20.81 9.50
N ARG A 363 17.72 20.33 8.40
CA ARG A 363 16.94 19.66 7.35
C ARG A 363 16.34 18.37 7.90
N ALA A 364 15.09 18.10 7.58
CA ALA A 364 14.41 16.87 7.97
C ALA A 364 14.14 15.99 6.75
N ILE A 365 14.17 14.69 6.97
CA ILE A 365 13.65 13.66 6.06
C ILE A 365 12.41 13.11 6.73
N ALA A 366 11.30 13.85 6.59
CA ALA A 366 10.03 13.52 7.24
C ALA A 366 9.15 12.57 6.40
N GLN A 367 9.71 12.08 5.31
CA GLN A 367 9.18 10.97 4.53
C GLN A 367 10.30 9.99 4.26
N GLU A 368 9.96 8.74 4.08
CA GLU A 368 10.92 7.65 3.94
C GLU A 368 11.81 7.83 2.71
N ILE A 369 13.08 7.55 2.89
CA ILE A 369 14.04 7.38 1.81
C ILE A 369 14.58 5.97 1.82
N ASN A 370 14.99 5.48 0.66
CA ASN A 370 15.59 4.17 0.52
C ASN A 370 16.88 4.04 1.34
N TYR A 371 17.04 2.93 2.02
CA TYR A 371 18.29 2.58 2.68
C TYR A 371 19.34 2.11 1.65
N PRO A 372 20.64 2.50 1.78
CA PRO A 372 21.69 2.17 0.81
C PRO A 372 21.97 0.67 0.59
N GLY A 373 21.66 -0.18 1.56
CA GLY A 373 21.81 -1.64 1.48
C GLY A 373 20.58 -2.38 1.01
N ARG A 374 19.64 -1.69 0.42
CA ARG A 374 18.34 -2.24 -0.01
C ARG A 374 18.51 -3.31 -1.08
N ARG A 375 17.73 -4.41 -0.97
CA ARG A 375 17.62 -5.50 -1.94
C ARG A 375 16.17 -5.73 -2.27
N THR A 376 15.92 -6.41 -3.39
CA THR A 376 14.55 -6.71 -3.80
C THR A 376 13.88 -7.68 -2.83
N PRO A 377 12.70 -7.35 -2.26
CA PRO A 377 11.94 -8.26 -1.44
C PRO A 377 11.55 -9.52 -2.21
N TYR A 378 11.48 -10.65 -1.50
CA TYR A 378 11.11 -11.91 -2.12
C TYR A 378 10.27 -12.79 -1.19
N SER A 379 9.58 -13.75 -1.78
CA SER A 379 8.82 -14.74 -1.03
C SER A 379 9.10 -16.16 -1.53
N HIS A 380 9.28 -17.06 -0.58
CA HIS A 380 9.19 -18.50 -0.81
C HIS A 380 7.73 -18.91 -0.72
N GLN A 381 7.24 -19.63 -1.71
CA GLN A 381 5.89 -20.15 -1.70
C GLN A 381 5.94 -21.66 -1.94
N ALA A 382 5.35 -22.43 -1.05
CA ALA A 382 5.25 -23.87 -1.15
C ALA A 382 3.81 -24.31 -0.96
N SER A 383 3.40 -25.36 -1.68
CA SER A 383 2.07 -25.93 -1.51
C SER A 383 2.10 -27.44 -1.71
N VAL A 384 1.21 -28.13 -1.01
CA VAL A 384 0.88 -29.55 -1.24
C VAL A 384 -0.61 -29.72 -1.11
N GLY A 385 -1.20 -30.53 -1.99
CA GLY A 385 -2.64 -30.74 -1.98
C GLY A 385 -3.04 -32.06 -2.58
N VAL A 386 -4.22 -32.53 -2.18
CA VAL A 386 -4.89 -33.70 -2.71
C VAL A 386 -6.30 -33.34 -3.13
N GLN A 387 -6.71 -33.84 -4.28
CA GLN A 387 -8.08 -33.74 -4.76
C GLN A 387 -8.60 -35.15 -5.02
N HIS A 388 -9.78 -35.45 -4.49
CA HIS A 388 -10.42 -36.73 -4.68
C HIS A 388 -11.89 -36.57 -5.10
N GLN A 389 -12.26 -37.21 -6.23
CA GLN A 389 -13.62 -37.28 -6.70
C GLN A 389 -14.25 -38.58 -6.19
N PHE A 390 -15.06 -38.49 -5.15
CA PHE A 390 -15.68 -39.68 -4.53
C PHE A 390 -17.03 -40.05 -5.16
N ALA A 391 -17.63 -39.15 -5.96
CA ALA A 391 -18.81 -39.41 -6.77
C ALA A 391 -18.74 -38.68 -8.09
N GLU A 392 -19.58 -39.00 -9.06
CA GLU A 392 -19.55 -38.36 -10.39
C GLU A 392 -19.65 -36.81 -10.34
N THR A 393 -20.38 -36.31 -9.37
CA THR A 393 -20.63 -34.87 -9.21
C THR A 393 -20.05 -34.29 -7.94
N MET A 394 -19.33 -35.08 -7.11
CA MET A 394 -18.83 -34.64 -5.82
C MET A 394 -17.31 -34.83 -5.70
N SER A 395 -16.63 -33.81 -5.23
CA SER A 395 -15.19 -33.83 -4.95
C SER A 395 -14.86 -33.17 -3.64
N PHE A 396 -13.77 -33.62 -3.06
CA PHE A 396 -13.11 -33.00 -1.91
C PHE A 396 -11.68 -32.63 -2.28
N GLU A 397 -11.23 -31.49 -1.80
CA GLU A 397 -9.87 -31.00 -1.98
C GLU A 397 -9.32 -30.50 -0.64
N ALA A 398 -8.09 -30.86 -0.35
CA ALA A 398 -7.34 -30.37 0.79
C ALA A 398 -5.98 -29.84 0.29
N ASN A 399 -5.67 -28.59 0.62
CA ASN A 399 -4.41 -27.95 0.27
C ASN A 399 -3.77 -27.38 1.52
N TYR A 400 -2.47 -27.51 1.63
CA TYR A 400 -1.65 -26.75 2.56
C TYR A 400 -0.76 -25.79 1.77
N VAL A 401 -0.68 -24.56 2.23
CA VAL A 401 0.13 -23.50 1.63
C VAL A 401 1.04 -22.89 2.69
N HIS A 402 2.29 -22.70 2.35
CA HIS A 402 3.26 -21.93 3.14
C HIS A 402 3.83 -20.81 2.30
N THR A 403 3.77 -19.57 2.81
CA THR A 403 4.39 -18.40 2.20
C THR A 403 5.30 -17.74 3.21
N ALA A 404 6.57 -17.53 2.86
CA ALA A 404 7.56 -16.88 3.69
C ALA A 404 8.10 -15.63 2.98
N GLY A 405 7.63 -14.45 3.40
CA GLY A 405 8.14 -13.16 2.94
C GLY A 405 9.46 -12.81 3.60
N ARG A 406 10.37 -12.23 2.83
CA ARG A 406 11.71 -11.83 3.29
C ARG A 406 12.10 -10.49 2.69
N LEU A 407 12.92 -9.74 3.41
CA LEU A 407 13.31 -8.38 3.06
C LEU A 407 12.09 -7.46 2.89
N GLU A 408 11.08 -7.64 3.73
CA GLU A 408 9.88 -6.82 3.71
C GLU A 408 10.17 -5.42 4.23
N GLU A 409 9.44 -4.46 3.70
CA GLU A 409 9.63 -3.05 3.96
C GLU A 409 9.29 -2.66 5.39
N THR A 410 10.16 -1.84 5.98
CA THR A 410 9.96 -1.25 7.30
C THR A 410 10.51 0.16 7.32
N VAL A 411 9.88 1.05 8.09
CA VAL A 411 10.30 2.45 8.20
C VAL A 411 10.61 2.79 9.65
N HIS A 412 11.73 3.45 9.90
CA HIS A 412 12.05 3.99 11.23
C HIS A 412 12.89 5.26 11.14
N ASN A 413 12.92 6.01 12.25
CA ASN A 413 13.76 7.20 12.36
C ASN A 413 15.22 6.80 12.68
N ALA A 414 16.12 6.93 11.71
CA ALA A 414 17.53 6.59 11.86
C ALA A 414 18.33 7.57 12.75
N ASN A 415 17.73 8.71 13.08
CA ASN A 415 18.37 9.75 13.92
C ASN A 415 18.09 9.62 15.41
N LEU A 416 17.64 8.43 15.84
CA LEU A 416 17.41 8.09 17.24
C LEU A 416 18.59 7.32 17.83
N SER A 417 18.86 7.53 19.12
CA SER A 417 19.81 6.73 19.90
C SER A 417 19.11 6.16 21.12
N TYR A 418 19.20 4.85 21.30
CA TYR A 418 18.59 4.14 22.41
C TYR A 418 19.41 4.29 23.70
N ASN A 419 18.73 4.55 24.81
CA ASN A 419 19.30 4.59 26.16
C ASN A 419 18.91 3.34 26.94
N PRO A 420 19.83 2.38 27.13
CA PRO A 420 19.52 1.13 27.81
C PRO A 420 19.18 1.33 29.31
N ALA A 421 19.58 2.45 29.90
CA ALA A 421 19.31 2.72 31.32
C ALA A 421 17.84 3.09 31.58
N THR A 422 17.17 3.65 30.59
CA THR A 422 15.75 4.09 30.69
C THR A 422 14.80 3.22 29.90
N GLY A 423 15.29 2.37 28.99
CA GLY A 423 14.46 1.61 28.06
C GLY A 423 13.79 2.46 26.97
N ALA A 424 14.16 3.73 26.85
CA ALA A 424 13.67 4.67 25.83
C ALA A 424 14.84 5.21 25.01
N ASN A 425 14.55 5.95 23.93
CA ASN A 425 15.57 6.73 23.26
C ASN A 425 16.01 7.92 24.13
N TYR A 426 17.21 8.41 23.92
CA TYR A 426 17.58 9.72 24.43
C TYR A 426 16.63 10.78 23.89
N PRO A 427 16.35 11.86 24.66
CA PRO A 427 15.49 12.95 24.18
C PRO A 427 15.95 13.46 22.81
N PHE A 428 15.02 13.56 21.88
CA PHE A 428 15.35 14.01 20.51
C PHE A 428 15.91 15.44 20.45
N SER A 429 15.70 16.23 21.51
CA SER A 429 16.32 17.55 21.73
C SER A 429 17.80 17.48 22.10
N ASP A 430 18.29 16.33 22.58
CA ASP A 430 19.72 16.13 22.90
C ASP A 430 20.52 15.83 21.62
N LEU A 431 21.02 16.88 20.99
CA LEU A 431 21.78 16.80 19.77
C LEU A 431 23.09 16.00 19.90
N SER A 432 23.66 15.94 21.09
CA SER A 432 24.91 15.21 21.36
C SER A 432 24.73 13.68 21.23
N ARG A 433 23.50 13.23 21.28
CA ARG A 433 23.13 11.80 21.19
C ARG A 433 22.63 11.38 19.83
N ARG A 434 22.32 12.34 18.94
CA ARG A 434 21.88 11.99 17.58
C ARG A 434 23.02 11.42 16.75
N PRO A 435 22.77 10.37 15.97
CA PRO A 435 23.72 9.88 14.95
C PRO A 435 24.10 10.95 13.92
N PHE A 436 23.15 11.80 13.55
CA PHE A 436 23.27 12.88 12.55
C PHE A 436 22.74 14.19 13.16
N PRO A 437 23.54 14.89 13.98
CA PRO A 437 23.08 16.04 14.75
C PRO A 437 22.70 17.26 13.90
N GLU A 438 23.20 17.34 12.66
CA GLU A 438 22.86 18.35 11.67
C GLU A 438 21.50 18.15 11.03
N TRP A 439 20.88 16.97 11.25
CA TRP A 439 19.57 16.61 10.73
C TRP A 439 18.49 16.59 11.84
N GLY A 440 17.26 16.86 11.41
CA GLY A 440 16.06 16.56 12.18
C GLY A 440 15.69 15.05 12.10
N ILE A 441 14.40 14.77 11.94
CA ILE A 441 13.92 13.41 11.69
C ILE A 441 14.53 12.88 10.38
N VAL A 442 14.92 11.59 10.39
CA VAL A 442 15.45 10.88 9.23
C VAL A 442 14.73 9.55 9.11
N LEU A 443 13.63 9.53 8.35
CA LEU A 443 12.90 8.30 8.10
C LEU A 443 13.59 7.49 7.00
N LEU A 444 14.03 6.28 7.36
CA LEU A 444 14.61 5.30 6.42
C LEU A 444 13.63 4.17 6.18
N GLU A 445 13.43 3.87 4.91
CA GLU A 445 12.78 2.65 4.45
C GLU A 445 13.85 1.59 4.23
N TYR A 446 13.90 0.58 5.09
CA TYR A 446 14.82 -0.51 4.95
C TYR A 446 14.10 -1.86 4.88
N LEU A 447 14.74 -2.81 4.21
CA LEU A 447 14.15 -4.09 3.85
C LEU A 447 14.77 -5.22 4.65
N GLU A 448 14.31 -5.40 5.88
CA GLU A 448 14.75 -6.47 6.77
C GLU A 448 13.59 -7.18 7.48
N GLY A 449 12.34 -6.77 7.20
CA GLY A 449 11.16 -7.44 7.72
C GLY A 449 10.98 -8.85 7.14
N TYR A 450 10.26 -9.69 7.87
CA TYR A 450 9.95 -11.04 7.44
C TYR A 450 8.55 -11.44 7.89
N SER A 451 7.91 -12.29 7.12
CA SER A 451 6.60 -12.84 7.45
C SER A 451 6.52 -14.33 7.10
N ASP A 452 5.62 -15.03 7.78
CA ASP A 452 5.33 -16.43 7.52
C ASP A 452 3.82 -16.64 7.61
N TYR A 453 3.26 -17.21 6.56
CA TYR A 453 1.86 -17.62 6.48
C TYR A 453 1.78 -19.14 6.29
N HIS A 454 0.95 -19.79 7.10
CA HIS A 454 0.60 -21.18 6.97
C HIS A 454 -0.93 -21.27 6.81
N GLY A 455 -1.39 -21.86 5.73
CA GLY A 455 -2.80 -22.01 5.43
C GLY A 455 -3.16 -23.45 5.08
N THR A 456 -4.27 -23.94 5.61
CA THR A 456 -4.88 -25.19 5.18
C THR A 456 -6.27 -24.87 4.64
N ASP A 457 -6.50 -25.20 3.38
CA ASP A 457 -7.77 -25.00 2.70
C ASP A 457 -8.43 -26.36 2.44
N LEU A 458 -9.67 -26.50 2.90
CA LEU A 458 -10.53 -27.64 2.65
C LEU A 458 -11.69 -27.19 1.77
N THR A 459 -11.92 -27.86 0.65
CA THR A 459 -13.02 -27.54 -0.27
C THR A 459 -13.82 -28.78 -0.61
N PHE A 460 -15.11 -28.70 -0.37
CA PHE A 460 -16.09 -29.64 -0.86
C PHE A 460 -16.87 -29.00 -2.01
N THR A 461 -17.03 -29.71 -3.12
CA THR A 461 -17.80 -29.26 -4.28
C THR A 461 -18.79 -30.32 -4.71
N LYS A 462 -20.06 -29.95 -4.78
CA LYS A 462 -21.11 -30.70 -5.49
C LYS A 462 -21.53 -29.92 -6.72
N ARG A 463 -21.25 -30.45 -7.89
CA ARG A 463 -21.73 -29.90 -9.16
C ARG A 463 -23.25 -30.05 -9.29
N PHE A 464 -23.88 -29.20 -10.08
CA PHE A 464 -25.33 -29.24 -10.26
C PHE A 464 -25.78 -30.60 -10.78
N SER A 465 -26.50 -31.32 -9.96
CA SER A 465 -27.24 -32.54 -10.27
C SER A 465 -28.36 -32.70 -9.26
N ASP A 466 -29.40 -33.46 -9.59
CA ASP A 466 -30.53 -33.69 -8.69
C ASP A 466 -31.14 -32.37 -8.17
N ARG A 467 -31.12 -31.33 -9.04
CA ARG A 467 -31.72 -30.00 -8.79
C ARG A 467 -30.94 -29.11 -7.81
N TRP A 468 -29.73 -29.49 -7.37
CA TRP A 468 -28.94 -28.64 -6.48
C TRP A 468 -27.44 -28.70 -6.74
N GLN A 469 -26.76 -27.65 -6.33
CA GLN A 469 -25.30 -27.57 -6.24
C GLN A 469 -24.89 -26.88 -4.94
N ALA A 470 -23.70 -27.21 -4.44
CA ALA A 470 -23.12 -26.56 -3.28
C ALA A 470 -21.61 -26.56 -3.33
N THR A 471 -21.02 -25.53 -2.73
CA THR A 471 -19.59 -25.49 -2.42
C THR A 471 -19.41 -25.07 -0.97
N ALA A 472 -18.60 -25.80 -0.24
CA ALA A 472 -18.17 -25.46 1.12
C ALA A 472 -16.65 -25.34 1.13
N THR A 473 -16.14 -24.21 1.58
CA THR A 473 -14.70 -23.98 1.78
C THR A 473 -14.44 -23.65 3.23
N TYR A 474 -13.35 -24.16 3.76
CA TYR A 474 -12.85 -23.82 5.08
C TYR A 474 -11.36 -23.59 5.02
N THR A 475 -10.90 -22.45 5.54
CA THR A 475 -9.50 -22.09 5.66
C THR A 475 -9.11 -21.99 7.13
N LEU A 476 -8.04 -22.66 7.50
CA LEU A 476 -7.32 -22.46 8.76
C LEU A 476 -6.00 -21.77 8.44
N GLY A 477 -5.85 -20.51 8.85
CA GLY A 477 -4.68 -19.69 8.54
C GLY A 477 -3.95 -19.20 9.79
N PHE A 478 -2.62 -19.13 9.71
CA PHE A 478 -1.76 -18.55 10.72
C PHE A 478 -0.82 -17.59 10.02
N PHE A 479 -0.92 -16.31 10.34
CA PHE A 479 -0.05 -15.28 9.78
C PHE A 479 0.74 -14.62 10.90
N LYS A 480 2.06 -14.64 10.77
CA LYS A 480 3.00 -13.99 11.69
C LYS A 480 3.98 -13.15 10.91
N ASP A 481 4.42 -12.07 11.50
CA ASP A 481 5.48 -11.23 10.96
C ASP A 481 6.43 -10.76 12.06
N GLY A 482 7.58 -10.24 11.66
CA GLY A 482 8.58 -9.77 12.59
C GLY A 482 9.55 -8.80 11.95
N LEU A 483 10.18 -8.03 12.82
CA LEU A 483 11.32 -7.18 12.48
C LEU A 483 12.58 -7.80 13.06
N PRO A 484 13.69 -7.81 12.34
CA PRO A 484 14.98 -8.02 12.96
C PRO A 484 15.29 -6.86 13.89
N VAL A 485 16.31 -7.03 14.70
CA VAL A 485 16.81 -6.00 15.59
C VAL A 485 17.14 -4.74 14.78
N ARG A 486 16.53 -3.60 15.12
CA ARG A 486 16.76 -2.34 14.43
C ARG A 486 18.21 -1.95 14.40
N PRO A 487 18.77 -1.57 13.24
CA PRO A 487 20.13 -1.09 13.16
C PRO A 487 20.28 0.25 13.87
N GLN A 488 21.42 0.44 14.54
CA GLN A 488 21.88 1.75 14.96
C GLN A 488 22.84 2.29 13.90
N TRP A 489 22.81 3.59 13.69
CA TRP A 489 23.53 4.26 12.63
C TRP A 489 24.61 5.18 13.17
N PHE A 490 25.59 5.51 12.37
CA PHE A 490 26.58 6.54 12.63
C PHE A 490 27.14 7.07 11.31
N LEU A 491 27.78 8.24 11.37
CA LEU A 491 28.51 8.78 10.24
C LEU A 491 29.86 8.07 10.11
N GLY A 492 30.06 7.36 9.00
CA GLY A 492 31.32 6.70 8.69
C GLY A 492 32.44 7.68 8.38
N PRO A 493 33.69 7.20 8.34
CA PRO A 493 34.88 8.04 8.05
C PRO A 493 34.88 8.60 6.62
N ASP A 494 34.12 8.01 5.71
CA ASP A 494 33.89 8.44 4.33
C ASP A 494 32.77 9.50 4.20
N GLY A 495 32.17 9.91 5.32
CA GLY A 495 31.06 10.86 5.35
C GLY A 495 29.73 10.24 4.90
N ILE A 496 29.64 8.91 4.86
CA ILE A 496 28.42 8.17 4.51
C ILE A 496 27.87 7.46 5.75
N MET A 497 26.56 7.32 5.80
CA MET A 497 25.88 6.57 6.85
C MET A 497 26.33 5.12 6.88
N ALA A 498 26.74 4.66 8.04
CA ALA A 498 27.17 3.29 8.27
C ALA A 498 26.38 2.65 9.42
N ARG A 499 26.20 1.34 9.34
CA ARG A 499 25.54 0.54 10.37
C ARG A 499 26.52 0.23 11.50
N ARG A 500 26.12 0.44 12.75
CA ARG A 500 26.91 0.00 13.91
C ARG A 500 26.95 -1.52 13.98
N PRO A 501 28.06 -2.10 14.45
CA PRO A 501 28.18 -3.55 14.63
C PRO A 501 27.05 -4.12 15.51
N VAL A 502 26.74 -5.38 15.28
CA VAL A 502 25.80 -6.15 16.11
C VAL A 502 26.26 -6.17 17.55
N GLY A 503 25.38 -5.95 18.52
CA GLY A 503 25.70 -5.91 19.96
C GLY A 503 25.40 -4.59 20.66
N PHE A 504 24.98 -3.57 19.92
CA PHE A 504 24.41 -2.38 20.52
C PHE A 504 23.07 -2.71 21.19
N PRO A 505 22.86 -2.31 22.46
CA PRO A 505 21.61 -2.58 23.16
C PRO A 505 20.45 -1.89 22.47
N LEU A 506 19.35 -2.64 22.29
CA LEU A 506 18.10 -2.18 21.70
C LEU A 506 16.95 -2.49 22.62
N ALA A 507 15.90 -1.68 22.53
CA ALA A 507 14.68 -1.98 23.23
C ALA A 507 14.04 -3.27 22.70
N PRO A 508 13.51 -4.15 23.56
CA PRO A 508 12.94 -5.43 23.14
C PRO A 508 11.81 -5.36 22.15
N ASP A 509 11.06 -4.25 22.13
CA ASP A 509 9.94 -4.00 21.21
C ASP A 509 10.34 -3.28 19.91
N MET A 510 11.61 -2.91 19.79
CA MET A 510 12.16 -2.26 18.59
C MET A 510 12.73 -3.24 17.57
N GLY A 511 12.63 -4.52 17.80
CA GLY A 511 13.09 -5.56 16.88
C GLY A 511 13.06 -6.94 17.52
N GLY A 512 13.17 -7.97 16.70
CA GLY A 512 13.15 -9.37 17.13
C GLY A 512 11.77 -9.88 17.59
N ASP A 513 10.73 -9.05 17.54
CA ASP A 513 9.38 -9.45 17.89
C ASP A 513 8.73 -10.21 16.73
N TYR A 514 8.59 -11.52 16.91
CA TYR A 514 7.87 -12.39 15.99
C TYR A 514 6.55 -12.81 16.62
N SER A 515 5.48 -12.16 16.19
CA SER A 515 4.14 -12.39 16.72
C SER A 515 3.10 -12.42 15.61
N TYR A 516 1.82 -12.47 15.96
CA TYR A 516 0.76 -12.35 14.97
C TYR A 516 0.91 -11.03 14.21
N ALA A 517 0.72 -11.12 12.90
CA ALA A 517 0.89 -10.01 12.00
C ALA A 517 0.19 -8.76 12.53
N GLY A 518 0.96 -7.76 12.83
CA GLY A 518 0.51 -6.41 13.06
C GLY A 518 0.90 -5.61 11.86
N ALA A 519 0.18 -4.56 11.53
CA ALA A 519 0.50 -3.73 10.39
C ALA A 519 1.89 -3.05 10.57
N PHE A 520 2.98 -3.73 10.27
CA PHE A 520 4.27 -3.06 10.07
C PHE A 520 4.25 -2.22 8.80
N PHE A 521 3.41 -2.60 7.85
CA PHE A 521 3.29 -2.00 6.54
C PHE A 521 2.21 -0.93 6.56
N GLY A 522 2.63 0.33 6.50
CA GLY A 522 1.76 1.45 6.19
C GLY A 522 1.06 2.14 7.36
N GLY A 523 1.60 2.12 8.58
CA GLY A 523 1.29 3.10 9.64
C GLY A 523 -0.19 3.31 10.00
N GLY A 524 -1.08 2.42 9.59
CA GLY A 524 -2.52 2.54 9.82
C GLY A 524 -3.02 1.60 10.92
N ALA A 525 -4.04 2.01 11.66
CA ALA A 525 -4.79 1.19 12.59
C ALA A 525 -5.66 0.14 11.84
N GLY A 526 -5.03 -0.65 10.95
CA GLY A 526 -5.70 -1.66 10.15
C GLY A 526 -5.76 -3.03 10.82
N ALA A 527 -6.66 -3.89 10.34
CA ALA A 527 -6.65 -5.30 10.68
C ALA A 527 -5.34 -5.95 10.22
N SER A 528 -4.82 -6.88 11.02
CA SER A 528 -3.57 -7.58 10.71
C SER A 528 -3.69 -8.59 9.57
N GLY A 529 -4.90 -8.90 9.11
CA GLY A 529 -5.17 -9.98 8.16
C GLY A 529 -5.10 -11.39 8.78
N ASP A 530 -4.84 -11.53 10.08
CA ASP A 530 -4.87 -12.82 10.78
C ASP A 530 -6.31 -13.18 11.20
N GLN A 531 -7.12 -13.58 10.22
CA GLN A 531 -8.42 -14.23 10.46
C GLN A 531 -8.22 -15.74 10.42
N ARG A 532 -8.07 -16.35 11.60
CA ARG A 532 -7.62 -17.74 11.76
C ARG A 532 -8.54 -18.77 11.14
N HIS A 533 -9.84 -18.61 11.31
CA HIS A 533 -10.84 -19.51 10.78
C HIS A 533 -11.76 -18.76 9.83
N ARG A 534 -11.89 -19.28 8.63
CA ARG A 534 -12.78 -18.74 7.61
C ARG A 534 -13.55 -19.88 6.97
N ALA A 535 -14.87 -19.76 6.92
CA ALA A 535 -15.72 -20.73 6.22
C ALA A 535 -16.69 -20.02 5.30
N VAL A 536 -16.87 -20.56 4.10
CA VAL A 536 -17.87 -20.10 3.14
C VAL A 536 -18.64 -21.33 2.66
N LEU A 537 -19.94 -21.28 2.86
CA LEU A 537 -20.88 -22.26 2.31
C LEU A 537 -21.80 -21.53 1.35
N ASN A 538 -21.88 -21.99 0.12
CA ASN A 538 -22.81 -21.47 -0.85
C ASN A 538 -23.52 -22.58 -1.62
N GLY A 539 -24.71 -22.28 -2.11
CA GLY A 539 -25.48 -23.26 -2.87
C GLY A 539 -26.65 -22.66 -3.62
N VAL A 540 -27.13 -23.46 -4.55
CA VAL A 540 -28.33 -23.19 -5.34
C VAL A 540 -29.17 -24.44 -5.36
N TRP A 541 -30.47 -24.28 -5.12
CA TRP A 541 -31.45 -25.34 -5.18
C TRP A 541 -32.62 -24.93 -6.08
N ASP A 542 -32.87 -25.71 -7.11
CA ASP A 542 -34.06 -25.60 -7.95
C ASP A 542 -35.20 -26.33 -7.27
N VAL A 543 -36.07 -25.60 -6.60
CA VAL A 543 -37.20 -26.12 -5.87
C VAL A 543 -38.27 -26.68 -6.81
N GLY A 544 -38.25 -26.27 -8.06
CA GLY A 544 -39.27 -26.62 -9.07
C GLY A 544 -40.30 -25.53 -9.28
N VAL A 545 -41.17 -25.75 -10.23
CA VAL A 545 -42.22 -24.81 -10.67
C VAL A 545 -41.72 -23.40 -10.89
N GLY A 546 -40.45 -23.27 -11.35
CA GLY A 546 -39.79 -21.99 -11.63
C GLY A 546 -39.24 -21.27 -10.39
N PHE A 547 -39.25 -21.91 -9.21
CA PHE A 547 -38.61 -21.36 -8.02
C PHE A 547 -37.18 -21.90 -7.87
N GLN A 548 -36.26 -20.99 -7.58
CA GLN A 548 -34.88 -21.30 -7.21
C GLN A 548 -34.50 -20.54 -5.94
N VAL A 549 -33.87 -21.25 -5.00
CA VAL A 549 -33.31 -20.69 -3.78
C VAL A 549 -31.79 -20.75 -3.90
N SER A 550 -31.11 -19.66 -3.62
CA SER A 550 -29.64 -19.63 -3.50
C SER A 550 -29.24 -18.87 -2.25
N GLY A 551 -28.14 -19.31 -1.63
CA GLY A 551 -27.66 -18.68 -0.42
C GLY A 551 -26.15 -18.77 -0.31
N ILE A 552 -25.61 -17.86 0.49
CA ILE A 552 -24.22 -17.86 0.91
C ILE A 552 -24.16 -17.61 2.42
N TYR A 553 -23.44 -18.47 3.12
CA TYR A 553 -23.08 -18.24 4.50
C TYR A 553 -21.59 -17.99 4.60
N PHE A 554 -21.20 -16.92 5.26
CA PHE A 554 -19.84 -16.55 5.58
C PHE A 554 -19.64 -16.57 7.10
N TYR A 555 -18.62 -17.27 7.52
CA TYR A 555 -18.08 -17.25 8.87
C TYR A 555 -16.62 -16.81 8.81
N GLY A 556 -16.23 -15.86 9.68
CA GLY A 556 -14.84 -15.50 9.93
C GLY A 556 -14.60 -15.35 11.42
N SER A 557 -13.55 -15.98 11.96
CA SER A 557 -13.13 -15.66 13.33
C SER A 557 -12.71 -14.19 13.40
N GLY A 558 -12.72 -13.62 14.61
CA GLY A 558 -12.28 -12.23 14.78
C GLY A 558 -10.87 -11.99 14.23
N GLU A 559 -10.71 -10.93 13.47
CA GLU A 559 -9.42 -10.45 13.04
C GLU A 559 -8.63 -9.85 14.20
N ARG A 560 -7.30 -9.82 14.08
CA ARG A 560 -6.43 -9.16 15.03
C ARG A 560 -6.16 -7.74 14.58
N PHE A 561 -6.10 -6.81 15.51
CA PHE A 561 -5.85 -5.38 15.25
C PHE A 561 -4.58 -4.93 15.93
N ALA A 562 -3.75 -4.19 15.19
CA ALA A 562 -2.54 -3.59 15.71
C ALA A 562 -2.89 -2.56 16.80
N THR A 563 -2.20 -2.65 17.94
CA THR A 563 -2.46 -1.81 19.11
C THR A 563 -1.24 -0.99 19.50
N ASN A 564 -1.46 0.15 20.09
CA ASN A 564 -0.42 1.02 20.65
C ASN A 564 -0.94 1.77 21.88
N THR A 565 -0.02 2.37 22.62
CA THR A 565 -0.35 3.13 23.85
C THR A 565 -0.93 4.51 23.56
N GLY A 566 -0.72 5.07 22.36
CA GLY A 566 -1.07 6.44 21.99
C GLY A 566 -0.14 7.51 22.57
N VAL A 567 0.96 7.11 23.23
CA VAL A 567 1.90 8.02 23.88
C VAL A 567 3.33 7.66 23.49
N ASP A 568 4.08 8.63 22.97
CA ASP A 568 5.50 8.47 22.65
C ASP A 568 6.37 8.55 23.91
N ARG A 569 6.50 7.41 24.61
CA ARG A 569 7.38 7.30 25.79
C ARG A 569 8.82 6.99 25.43
N ARG A 570 9.10 6.70 24.17
CA ARG A 570 10.44 6.40 23.69
C ARG A 570 11.15 7.60 23.09
N ASN A 571 10.48 8.75 23.00
CA ASN A 571 10.99 9.96 22.34
C ASN A 571 11.36 9.70 20.86
N GLU A 572 10.53 8.96 20.15
CA GLU A 572 10.78 8.64 18.74
C GLU A 572 10.50 9.82 17.82
N GLY A 573 9.67 10.75 18.29
CA GLY A 573 9.31 11.94 17.50
C GLY A 573 8.46 11.63 16.27
N SER A 574 8.10 10.37 16.06
CA SER A 574 7.24 9.93 14.99
C SER A 574 5.86 9.52 15.51
N ASN A 575 4.83 9.65 14.68
CA ASN A 575 3.49 9.14 14.97
C ASN A 575 3.30 7.70 14.50
N ALA A 576 4.37 6.97 14.23
CA ALA A 576 4.30 5.60 13.78
C ALA A 576 3.66 4.73 14.87
N ALA A 577 2.42 4.33 14.65
CA ALA A 577 1.61 3.59 15.63
C ALA A 577 2.28 2.28 16.09
N SER A 578 3.07 1.66 15.21
CA SER A 578 3.82 0.44 15.50
C SER A 578 4.92 0.61 16.54
N GLU A 579 5.35 1.85 16.82
CA GLU A 579 6.48 2.17 17.69
C GLU A 579 6.04 2.67 19.06
N LEU A 580 4.78 3.08 19.23
CA LEU A 580 4.24 3.63 20.48
C LEU A 580 3.74 2.50 21.40
N ARG A 581 4.61 1.55 21.75
CA ARG A 581 4.20 0.36 22.52
C ARG A 581 4.67 0.33 23.97
N LEU A 582 5.58 1.21 24.38
CA LEU A 582 6.04 1.29 25.76
C LEU A 582 4.96 1.90 26.67
N ARG A 583 4.53 1.14 27.69
CA ARG A 583 3.59 1.60 28.72
C ARG A 583 4.32 2.33 29.85
N ALA A 584 3.54 3.00 30.70
CA ALA A 584 4.06 3.77 31.83
C ALA A 584 4.77 2.90 32.88
N ASP A 585 4.39 1.63 33.02
CA ASP A 585 4.96 0.66 33.93
C ASP A 585 6.22 -0.04 33.37
N GLY A 586 6.65 0.34 32.15
CA GLY A 586 7.80 -0.25 31.48
C GLY A 586 7.46 -1.54 30.68
N SER A 587 6.22 -2.03 30.74
CA SER A 587 5.79 -3.17 29.93
C SER A 587 5.56 -2.76 28.47
N ILE A 588 5.62 -3.74 27.58
CA ILE A 588 5.43 -3.53 26.14
C ILE A 588 4.04 -4.02 25.73
N ALA A 589 3.25 -3.14 25.13
CA ALA A 589 1.95 -3.51 24.56
C ALA A 589 2.14 -4.55 23.44
N PRO A 590 1.38 -5.66 23.42
CA PRO A 590 1.40 -6.59 22.31
C PRO A 590 1.02 -5.91 20.99
N ARG A 591 1.66 -6.29 19.89
CA ARG A 591 1.38 -5.67 18.57
C ARG A 591 -0.06 -5.80 18.11
N ALA A 592 -0.68 -6.94 18.38
CA ALA A 592 -2.04 -7.27 17.96
C ALA A 592 -2.83 -7.79 19.15
N ALA A 593 -3.08 -6.92 20.14
CA ALA A 593 -3.74 -7.29 21.40
C ALA A 593 -5.26 -7.47 21.24
N ILE A 594 -5.90 -6.72 20.35
CA ILE A 594 -7.34 -6.81 20.13
C ILE A 594 -7.63 -7.92 19.13
N VAL A 595 -8.49 -8.85 19.55
CA VAL A 595 -9.14 -9.83 18.66
C VAL A 595 -10.58 -9.41 18.51
N GLY A 596 -11.01 -9.10 17.31
CA GLY A 596 -12.38 -8.69 17.02
C GLY A 596 -13.38 -9.82 17.23
N GLU A 597 -14.64 -9.48 17.20
CA GLU A 597 -15.73 -10.48 17.25
C GLU A 597 -15.81 -11.28 15.95
N PRO A 598 -16.27 -12.54 16.00
CA PRO A 598 -16.50 -13.32 14.80
C PRO A 598 -17.55 -12.68 13.90
N ILE A 599 -17.33 -12.84 12.60
CA ILE A 599 -18.27 -12.38 11.56
C ILE A 599 -19.17 -13.56 11.19
N HIS A 600 -20.49 -13.32 11.23
CA HIS A 600 -21.49 -14.23 10.74
C HIS A 600 -22.40 -13.51 9.76
N ARG A 601 -22.43 -13.96 8.51
CA ARG A 601 -23.30 -13.36 7.51
C ARG A 601 -23.96 -14.43 6.67
N PHE A 602 -25.27 -14.39 6.61
CA PHE A 602 -26.06 -15.25 5.74
C PHE A 602 -26.89 -14.39 4.79
N ASP A 603 -26.63 -14.56 3.49
CA ASP A 603 -27.36 -13.88 2.42
C ASP A 603 -28.21 -14.92 1.68
N LEU A 604 -29.44 -14.56 1.38
CA LEU A 604 -30.43 -15.46 0.74
C LEU A 604 -31.04 -14.75 -0.47
N ARG A 605 -31.19 -15.49 -1.56
CA ARG A 605 -31.96 -15.08 -2.75
C ARG A 605 -33.03 -16.11 -3.05
N LEU A 606 -34.27 -15.63 -3.23
CA LEU A 606 -35.36 -16.34 -3.84
C LEU A 606 -35.59 -15.79 -5.25
N GLN A 607 -35.54 -16.66 -6.25
CA GLN A 607 -35.86 -16.32 -7.63
C GLN A 607 -37.13 -17.06 -8.06
N LYS A 608 -38.03 -16.36 -8.74
CA LYS A 608 -39.17 -16.95 -9.45
C LYS A 608 -39.03 -16.67 -10.94
N ARG A 609 -38.95 -17.75 -11.73
CA ARG A 609 -38.95 -17.68 -13.19
C ARG A 609 -40.34 -17.95 -13.73
N VAL A 610 -40.82 -17.09 -14.61
CA VAL A 610 -42.03 -17.25 -15.37
C VAL A 610 -41.72 -17.08 -16.86
N THR A 611 -42.09 -18.05 -17.67
CA THR A 611 -41.90 -17.98 -19.14
C THR A 611 -43.29 -17.88 -19.79
N VAL A 612 -43.48 -16.81 -20.59
CA VAL A 612 -44.70 -16.57 -21.37
C VAL A 612 -44.29 -16.40 -22.82
N ALA A 613 -44.62 -17.36 -23.65
CA ALA A 613 -44.19 -17.43 -25.03
C ALA A 613 -42.66 -17.38 -25.17
N ARG A 614 -42.08 -16.32 -25.74
CA ARG A 614 -40.62 -16.13 -25.90
C ARG A 614 -40.00 -15.26 -24.80
N VAL A 615 -40.83 -14.71 -23.91
CA VAL A 615 -40.37 -13.81 -22.86
C VAL A 615 -40.18 -14.61 -21.56
N THR A 616 -39.00 -14.50 -20.97
CA THR A 616 -38.69 -15.03 -19.64
C THR A 616 -38.56 -13.88 -18.66
N ILE A 617 -39.29 -13.94 -17.55
CA ILE A 617 -39.27 -12.96 -16.47
C ILE A 617 -38.74 -13.67 -15.22
N ASP A 618 -37.64 -13.22 -14.67
CA ASP A 618 -37.13 -13.62 -13.36
C ASP A 618 -37.42 -12.51 -12.35
N GLY A 619 -38.24 -12.80 -11.35
CA GLY A 619 -38.41 -11.97 -10.16
C GLY A 619 -37.37 -12.40 -9.10
N LEU A 620 -36.70 -11.43 -8.49
CA LEU A 620 -35.62 -11.65 -7.52
C LEU A 620 -36.00 -11.00 -6.19
N PHE A 621 -35.91 -11.75 -5.10
CA PHE A 621 -36.00 -11.24 -3.75
C PHE A 621 -34.74 -11.65 -3.01
N GLU A 622 -33.98 -10.65 -2.52
CA GLU A 622 -32.68 -10.87 -1.87
C GLU A 622 -32.69 -10.27 -0.47
N VAL A 623 -32.16 -11.03 0.47
CA VAL A 623 -31.95 -10.59 1.85
C VAL A 623 -30.49 -10.77 2.18
N PHE A 624 -29.82 -9.67 2.44
CA PHE A 624 -28.44 -9.66 2.91
C PHE A 624 -28.41 -9.58 4.43
N ASN A 625 -27.53 -10.32 5.06
CA ASN A 625 -27.45 -10.48 6.52
C ASN A 625 -28.81 -10.86 7.10
N LEU A 626 -29.37 -12.00 6.68
CA LEU A 626 -30.72 -12.48 6.98
C LEU A 626 -31.03 -12.44 8.49
N PHE A 627 -30.07 -12.82 9.33
CA PHE A 627 -30.24 -12.87 10.79
C PHE A 627 -30.00 -11.53 11.48
N ASN A 628 -29.64 -10.48 10.72
CA ASN A 628 -29.29 -9.17 11.24
C ASN A 628 -28.22 -9.23 12.34
N HIS A 629 -27.22 -10.10 12.15
CA HIS A 629 -26.11 -10.23 13.07
C HIS A 629 -25.24 -8.98 13.02
N GLU A 630 -24.82 -8.47 14.15
CA GLU A 630 -23.90 -7.34 14.25
C GLU A 630 -22.50 -7.82 13.90
N ASN A 631 -21.92 -7.27 12.82
CA ASN A 631 -20.58 -7.61 12.36
C ASN A 631 -19.69 -6.38 12.43
N PHE A 632 -18.56 -6.47 13.10
CA PHE A 632 -17.64 -5.36 13.29
C PHE A 632 -16.34 -5.61 12.55
N GLY A 633 -15.92 -4.64 11.73
CA GLY A 633 -14.68 -4.70 10.93
C GLY A 633 -13.66 -3.63 11.30
N ALA A 634 -13.86 -2.91 12.40
CA ALA A 634 -12.92 -1.91 12.90
C ALA A 634 -13.09 -1.73 14.41
N TYR A 635 -11.99 -1.38 15.09
CA TYR A 635 -11.94 -1.20 16.54
C TYR A 635 -11.07 0.01 16.90
N THR A 636 -11.31 0.58 18.07
CA THR A 636 -10.43 1.60 18.64
C THR A 636 -9.21 0.92 19.24
N THR A 637 -8.03 1.14 18.69
CA THR A 637 -6.80 0.38 18.94
C THR A 637 -5.77 1.10 19.82
N ILE A 638 -6.08 2.32 20.27
CA ILE A 638 -5.19 3.15 21.08
C ILE A 638 -5.53 2.94 22.56
N GLU A 639 -4.59 2.41 23.39
CA GLU A 639 -4.81 2.08 24.79
C GLU A 639 -5.18 3.31 25.66
N SER A 640 -4.68 4.50 25.33
CA SER A 640 -5.02 5.72 26.04
C SER A 640 -6.45 6.24 25.77
N SER A 641 -7.14 5.68 24.79
CA SER A 641 -8.52 6.05 24.46
C SER A 641 -9.50 5.43 25.45
N PRO A 642 -10.49 6.16 25.95
CA PRO A 642 -11.58 5.60 26.79
C PRO A 642 -12.46 4.60 26.02
N LEU A 643 -12.34 4.55 24.69
CA LEU A 643 -13.04 3.62 23.82
C LEU A 643 -12.17 2.42 23.39
N TYR A 644 -10.98 2.25 23.98
CA TYR A 644 -10.08 1.15 23.63
C TYR A 644 -10.78 -0.22 23.64
N GLY A 645 -10.56 -0.99 22.57
CA GLY A 645 -11.18 -2.30 22.40
C GLY A 645 -12.66 -2.29 21.96
N ARG A 646 -13.27 -1.11 21.84
CA ARG A 646 -14.66 -1.01 21.36
C ARG A 646 -14.72 -0.95 19.84
N PRO A 647 -15.77 -1.55 19.24
CA PRO A 647 -16.00 -1.42 17.81
C PRO A 647 -16.11 0.05 17.39
N SER A 648 -15.62 0.35 16.21
CA SER A 648 -15.73 1.64 15.54
C SER A 648 -16.43 1.49 14.18
N PHE A 649 -16.89 2.61 13.61
CA PHE A 649 -17.61 2.59 12.35
C PHE A 649 -16.75 2.04 11.21
N ASN A 650 -17.33 1.11 10.44
CA ASN A 650 -16.78 0.60 9.20
C ASN A 650 -17.82 0.71 8.07
N GLY A 651 -17.51 1.50 7.04
CA GLY A 651 -18.40 1.75 5.90
C GLY A 651 -18.49 0.62 4.88
N ASN A 652 -17.77 -0.49 5.07
CA ASN A 652 -17.82 -1.62 4.14
C ASN A 652 -19.19 -2.30 4.20
N VAL A 653 -19.77 -2.58 3.04
CA VAL A 653 -21.07 -3.26 2.88
C VAL A 653 -21.10 -4.63 3.58
N ALA A 654 -19.96 -5.30 3.73
CA ALA A 654 -19.85 -6.58 4.44
C ALA A 654 -20.32 -6.52 5.90
N TYR A 655 -20.21 -5.36 6.54
CA TYR A 655 -20.54 -5.13 7.95
C TYR A 655 -21.89 -4.42 8.16
N GLN A 656 -22.66 -4.21 7.10
CA GLN A 656 -23.93 -3.51 7.19
C GLN A 656 -25.02 -4.40 7.82
N PRO A 657 -26.04 -3.79 8.46
CA PRO A 657 -27.20 -4.51 8.97
C PRO A 657 -27.98 -5.15 7.83
N ARG A 658 -29.05 -5.89 8.18
CA ARG A 658 -29.90 -6.54 7.19
C ARG A 658 -30.43 -5.57 6.14
N MET A 659 -30.25 -5.93 4.88
CA MET A 659 -30.75 -5.19 3.71
C MET A 659 -31.65 -6.08 2.88
N LEU A 660 -32.68 -5.50 2.29
CA LEU A 660 -33.59 -6.13 1.37
C LEU A 660 -33.43 -5.54 -0.02
N GLN A 661 -33.41 -6.38 -1.03
CA GLN A 661 -33.34 -5.95 -2.43
C GLN A 661 -34.39 -6.71 -3.24
N LEU A 662 -35.11 -5.96 -4.07
CA LEU A 662 -36.02 -6.50 -5.09
C LEU A 662 -35.42 -6.22 -6.47
N GLY A 663 -35.49 -7.20 -7.34
CA GLY A 663 -34.99 -7.07 -8.71
C GLY A 663 -35.83 -7.89 -9.68
N PHE A 664 -35.69 -7.57 -10.96
CA PHE A 664 -36.26 -8.39 -12.01
C PHE A 664 -35.33 -8.40 -13.22
N ARG A 665 -35.40 -9.49 -13.98
CA ARG A 665 -34.71 -9.64 -15.27
C ARG A 665 -35.73 -10.08 -16.30
N VAL A 666 -35.70 -9.45 -17.47
CA VAL A 666 -36.50 -9.84 -18.63
C VAL A 666 -35.56 -10.30 -19.73
N GLY A 667 -35.80 -11.50 -20.25
CA GLY A 667 -35.12 -12.06 -21.43
C GLY A 667 -36.15 -12.29 -22.54
N PHE A 668 -35.80 -11.98 -23.78
CA PHE A 668 -36.67 -12.12 -24.96
C PHE A 668 -35.88 -12.62 -26.16
#